data_063acb256be3a5fdc7e5a9d61e1c5184
#
_entry.id   063acb256be3a5fdc7e5a9d61e1c5184
#
_cell.length_a   1.000
_cell.length_b   1.000
_cell.length_c   1.000
_cell.angle_alpha   90.00
_cell.angle_beta   90.00
_cell.angle_gamma   90.00
#
_symmetry.space_group_name_H-M   'P 1'
#
loop_
_entity.id
_entity.type
_entity.pdbx_description
1 polymer ?
#
loop_
_entity_poly.entity_id
_entity_poly.type
_entity_poly.pdbx_seq_one_letter_code
_entity_poly.pdbx_strand_id
1 'polypeptide(L)'
;LEVYETLPIVPLRDVVVFPHMMMPFVIGRPSSTRALEHALLKDKRIFLAAQHDASVDEPRPEDIYTMGCVANVVQSLKLPDSNIKVLVEGIDRARAVEWKEDKGFYRVVVKVLPKQREAGGDAENTMTRVVSLFEQYVKLSNNLHYDAMIAAVRVDDPSKLADTISAHLLVGVDEKQNLLEIVSPLERLNRIAGILEIEVDKLQVDRRIQSRVKKQMEKAQKEYYLNEKMKAIQKELGRKDEKGNEVDELKKKIEQSRMPKDTEEKALQELKRLEAMPPMSAEATVSRNYLDWLIAVPWHKKTRESRDLKRAEEILNEDHYGLEKIKERILEFLAVRALVKKPKATILTFSGPPGVGKTSLAKSIARAMNRKFVRLSLGGVRDEAEIRGHRRTYIGAFPGQIIQMMKKAGTVNPVFLLDEVDKMSMDFRGDPSAALLEVLDPEQNSTFLDHYLDVEFDLSNVMFICTANVLHTVPQALRDRMEVLQLAGYTELEKIEIARKFLTHKAVEGVGLTKENISFDDEAFQTIIQRYTREAGVRNLEREISSICRKVARKVVAEGKSFREQITAEKVTEYLGVPRYRKAMAEETNEIGIATGLAWTEVGGEILVTEATLMPGKGHLTLTGKLGDVMQESAQAAMSYVRTKAEEFGIPKEFNRKTDVHVHVPEGAIPKDGPSAGITLAAALVSALARVPVRKDVAMTGEITLRGKVLPIGGVKEKVLGAHRAGIKNIILPKDNEKDLADIPKNVLDTLNVYMVQTMDEVLKIALAEPLVGRLPGEAQAEQADSAIADDTITH
;
A
#
# COMPACT_ATOMS: atom_id res chain seq x y z
N LEU A 1 15.87 24.13 -40.20
CA LEU A 1 14.78 23.47 -40.91
C LEU A 1 14.19 22.41 -39.96
N GLU A 2 12.92 22.55 -39.57
CA GLU A 2 12.23 21.53 -38.82
C GLU A 2 11.88 20.38 -39.78
N VAL A 3 12.33 19.16 -39.46
CA VAL A 3 12.10 17.99 -40.29
C VAL A 3 10.90 17.22 -39.69
N TYR A 4 9.82 17.09 -40.45
CA TYR A 4 8.64 16.31 -40.12
C TYR A 4 8.62 15.06 -41.02
N GLU A 5 8.40 13.91 -40.38
CA GLU A 5 8.26 12.63 -41.07
C GLU A 5 6.98 11.93 -40.66
N THR A 6 6.33 11.21 -41.56
CA THR A 6 5.17 10.39 -41.25
C THR A 6 5.57 8.93 -41.26
N LEU A 7 5.66 8.32 -40.09
CA LEU A 7 6.14 6.95 -39.88
C LEU A 7 5.09 6.05 -39.23
N PRO A 8 5.09 4.74 -39.54
CA PRO A 8 4.33 3.79 -38.74
C PRO A 8 4.94 3.66 -37.34
N ILE A 9 4.08 3.58 -36.32
CA ILE A 9 4.54 3.43 -34.92
C ILE A 9 4.42 1.98 -34.45
N VAL A 10 5.41 1.54 -33.68
CA VAL A 10 5.40 0.29 -32.96
C VAL A 10 5.58 0.60 -31.47
N PRO A 11 4.51 0.48 -30.64
CA PRO A 11 4.60 0.68 -29.21
C PRO A 11 5.36 -0.45 -28.53
N LEU A 12 6.30 -0.10 -27.63
CA LEU A 12 7.11 -1.04 -26.86
C LEU A 12 6.63 -1.09 -25.41
N ARG A 13 6.53 -2.28 -24.82
CA ARG A 13 5.97 -2.47 -23.46
C ARG A 13 6.89 -2.00 -22.34
N ASP A 14 8.13 -2.48 -22.39
CA ASP A 14 9.07 -2.42 -21.27
C ASP A 14 10.46 -1.96 -21.68
N VAL A 15 10.57 -1.37 -22.87
CA VAL A 15 11.86 -0.98 -23.45
C VAL A 15 11.79 0.41 -24.07
N VAL A 16 12.86 1.17 -23.84
CA VAL A 16 13.10 2.46 -24.49
C VAL A 16 14.28 2.29 -25.45
N VAL A 17 14.10 2.69 -26.70
CA VAL A 17 15.12 2.62 -27.75
C VAL A 17 15.80 4.00 -27.87
N PHE A 18 17.12 4.01 -27.79
CA PHE A 18 17.95 5.20 -27.96
C PHE A 18 18.56 5.27 -29.38
N PRO A 19 18.90 6.44 -29.86
CA PRO A 19 19.71 6.58 -31.07
C PRO A 19 21.02 5.77 -30.98
N HIS A 20 21.45 5.21 -32.11
CA HIS A 20 22.67 4.36 -32.21
C HIS A 20 22.59 3.01 -31.46
N MET A 21 21.43 2.66 -30.92
CA MET A 21 21.21 1.37 -30.26
C MET A 21 20.75 0.33 -31.28
N MET A 22 21.39 -0.83 -31.29
CA MET A 22 20.92 -2.03 -32.01
C MET A 22 20.17 -2.92 -31.08
N MET A 23 18.89 -3.19 -31.38
CA MET A 23 18.04 -3.96 -30.46
C MET A 23 17.20 -5.01 -31.18
N PRO A 24 17.28 -6.28 -30.75
CA PRO A 24 16.34 -7.31 -31.19
C PRO A 24 15.10 -7.33 -30.26
N PHE A 25 13.91 -7.37 -30.81
CA PHE A 25 12.67 -7.63 -30.08
C PHE A 25 11.68 -8.41 -30.94
N VAL A 26 10.60 -8.91 -30.32
CA VAL A 26 9.58 -9.72 -30.99
C VAL A 26 8.29 -8.93 -31.06
N ILE A 27 7.72 -8.86 -32.24
CA ILE A 27 6.42 -8.24 -32.51
C ILE A 27 5.38 -9.36 -32.65
N GLY A 28 4.35 -9.32 -31.80
CA GLY A 28 3.26 -10.29 -31.81
C GLY A 28 1.88 -9.64 -31.95
N ARG A 29 1.76 -8.32 -31.72
CA ARG A 29 0.49 -7.60 -31.83
C ARG A 29 0.08 -7.39 -33.29
N PRO A 30 -1.20 -7.62 -33.67
CA PRO A 30 -1.65 -7.42 -35.05
C PRO A 30 -1.44 -6.01 -35.57
N SER A 31 -1.65 -4.98 -34.76
CA SER A 31 -1.41 -3.57 -35.11
C SER A 31 0.06 -3.29 -35.37
N SER A 32 0.95 -3.76 -34.52
CA SER A 32 2.41 -3.58 -34.67
C SER A 32 2.96 -4.39 -35.85
N THR A 33 2.43 -5.57 -36.12
CA THR A 33 2.79 -6.38 -37.29
C THR A 33 2.46 -5.66 -38.59
N ARG A 34 1.26 -5.08 -38.70
CA ARG A 34 0.85 -4.28 -39.89
C ARG A 34 1.70 -3.02 -40.05
N ALA A 35 2.02 -2.34 -38.92
CA ALA A 35 2.90 -1.18 -38.97
C ALA A 35 4.31 -1.53 -39.49
N LEU A 36 4.85 -2.67 -39.02
CA LEU A 36 6.14 -3.18 -39.51
C LEU A 36 6.10 -3.57 -41.00
N GLU A 37 5.04 -4.32 -41.44
CA GLU A 37 4.89 -4.72 -42.82
C GLU A 37 4.79 -3.48 -43.75
N HIS A 38 4.07 -2.45 -43.29
CA HIS A 38 3.99 -1.18 -44.02
C HIS A 38 5.37 -0.50 -44.15
N ALA A 39 6.18 -0.52 -43.07
CA ALA A 39 7.55 0.02 -43.07
C ALA A 39 8.46 -0.74 -44.05
N LEU A 40 8.39 -2.07 -44.05
CA LEU A 40 9.22 -2.93 -44.88
C LEU A 40 8.93 -2.76 -46.40
N LEU A 41 7.71 -2.37 -46.75
CA LEU A 41 7.33 -2.07 -48.16
C LEU A 41 7.78 -0.70 -48.65
N LYS A 42 8.24 0.21 -47.73
CA LYS A 42 8.71 1.55 -48.06
C LYS A 42 10.20 1.69 -47.82
N ASP A 43 10.54 2.51 -46.84
CA ASP A 43 11.88 2.97 -46.48
C ASP A 43 12.51 2.24 -45.30
N LYS A 44 11.82 1.22 -44.76
CA LYS A 44 12.19 0.42 -43.58
C LYS A 44 12.35 1.25 -42.29
N ARG A 45 11.73 2.42 -42.23
CA ARG A 45 11.76 3.31 -41.07
C ARG A 45 10.50 3.18 -40.24
N ILE A 46 10.67 3.10 -38.95
CA ILE A 46 9.59 3.00 -37.96
C ILE A 46 9.83 3.99 -36.82
N PHE A 47 8.78 4.40 -36.17
CA PHE A 47 8.86 5.15 -34.93
C PHE A 47 8.60 4.23 -33.74
N LEU A 48 9.52 4.22 -32.78
CA LEU A 48 9.45 3.39 -31.59
C LEU A 48 9.26 4.28 -30.38
N ALA A 49 8.22 4.02 -29.59
CA ALA A 49 7.94 4.72 -28.36
C ALA A 49 7.46 3.73 -27.28
N ALA A 50 7.86 3.97 -26.02
CA ALA A 50 7.44 3.14 -24.91
C ALA A 50 5.98 3.42 -24.50
N GLN A 51 5.33 2.45 -23.85
CA GLN A 51 4.02 2.61 -23.23
C GLN A 51 4.19 3.14 -21.81
N HIS A 52 3.19 3.89 -21.32
CA HIS A 52 3.10 4.29 -19.91
C HIS A 52 2.84 3.09 -18.99
N ASP A 53 2.03 2.14 -19.44
CA ASP A 53 1.72 0.90 -18.73
C ASP A 53 1.94 -0.32 -19.63
N ALA A 54 2.88 -1.18 -19.23
CA ALA A 54 3.22 -2.39 -19.96
C ALA A 54 2.08 -3.44 -20.01
N SER A 55 1.09 -3.34 -19.13
CA SER A 55 -0.05 -4.28 -19.04
C SER A 55 -1.09 -4.06 -20.15
N VAL A 56 -1.10 -2.90 -20.80
CA VAL A 56 -2.06 -2.57 -21.86
C VAL A 56 -1.69 -3.31 -23.14
N ASP A 57 -2.59 -4.20 -23.59
CA ASP A 57 -2.34 -5.02 -24.79
C ASP A 57 -2.48 -4.23 -26.11
N GLU A 58 -3.49 -3.37 -26.22
CA GLU A 58 -3.72 -2.50 -27.38
C GLU A 58 -3.68 -1.03 -26.94
N PRO A 59 -2.48 -0.42 -26.89
CA PRO A 59 -2.33 0.95 -26.40
C PRO A 59 -2.92 1.96 -27.39
N ARG A 60 -3.64 2.92 -26.85
CA ARG A 60 -4.12 4.09 -27.57
C ARG A 60 -3.03 5.17 -27.60
N PRO A 61 -3.17 6.21 -28.43
CA PRO A 61 -2.20 7.32 -28.46
C PRO A 61 -1.87 7.95 -27.10
N GLU A 62 -2.83 7.99 -26.19
CA GLU A 62 -2.69 8.51 -24.83
C GLU A 62 -1.92 7.59 -23.87
N ASP A 63 -1.80 6.29 -24.20
CA ASP A 63 -1.06 5.30 -23.41
C ASP A 63 0.41 5.20 -23.82
N ILE A 64 0.85 6.01 -24.80
CA ILE A 64 2.17 5.93 -25.40
C ILE A 64 2.91 7.25 -25.17
N TYR A 65 4.16 7.18 -24.79
CA TYR A 65 4.99 8.37 -24.66
C TYR A 65 5.12 9.11 -26.00
N THR A 66 5.02 10.42 -25.94
CA THR A 66 5.12 11.27 -27.15
C THR A 66 6.54 11.38 -27.69
N MET A 67 7.57 11.19 -26.81
CA MET A 67 8.94 11.15 -27.20
C MET A 67 9.36 9.71 -27.49
N GLY A 68 10.00 9.49 -28.64
CA GLY A 68 10.49 8.19 -29.06
C GLY A 68 11.72 8.30 -29.95
N CYS A 69 12.04 7.19 -30.59
CA CYS A 69 13.17 7.07 -31.51
C CYS A 69 12.70 6.65 -32.89
N VAL A 70 13.16 7.36 -33.91
CA VAL A 70 13.08 6.91 -35.29
C VAL A 70 14.12 5.82 -35.49
N ALA A 71 13.71 4.66 -35.93
CA ALA A 71 14.59 3.52 -36.11
C ALA A 71 14.50 2.93 -37.52
N ASN A 72 15.58 2.31 -37.96
CA ASN A 72 15.64 1.56 -39.20
C ASN A 72 15.54 0.05 -38.92
N VAL A 73 14.73 -0.66 -39.67
CA VAL A 73 14.62 -2.12 -39.58
C VAL A 73 15.79 -2.75 -40.36
N VAL A 74 16.78 -3.26 -39.64
CA VAL A 74 17.98 -3.90 -40.21
C VAL A 74 17.64 -5.31 -40.69
N GLN A 75 16.95 -6.08 -39.90
CA GLN A 75 16.57 -7.47 -40.21
C GLN A 75 15.22 -7.82 -39.63
N SER A 76 14.42 -8.61 -40.34
CA SER A 76 13.17 -9.17 -39.86
C SER A 76 13.12 -10.67 -40.16
N LEU A 77 12.72 -11.46 -39.18
CA LEU A 77 12.60 -12.91 -39.27
C LEU A 77 11.20 -13.33 -38.79
N LYS A 78 10.44 -13.97 -39.61
CA LYS A 78 9.12 -14.51 -39.26
C LYS A 78 9.30 -15.83 -38.48
N LEU A 79 8.72 -15.89 -37.27
CA LEU A 79 8.80 -17.07 -36.42
C LEU A 79 7.63 -18.03 -36.69
N PRO A 80 7.73 -19.34 -36.33
CA PRO A 80 6.70 -20.32 -36.55
C PRO A 80 5.35 -20.01 -35.87
N ASP A 81 5.38 -19.24 -34.79
CA ASP A 81 4.22 -18.80 -33.96
C ASP A 81 3.52 -17.53 -34.52
N SER A 82 3.79 -17.16 -35.76
CA SER A 82 3.31 -15.95 -36.44
C SER A 82 3.86 -14.63 -35.88
N ASN A 83 4.71 -14.64 -34.88
CA ASN A 83 5.43 -13.48 -34.38
C ASN A 83 6.58 -13.11 -35.34
N ILE A 84 6.99 -11.85 -35.33
CA ILE A 84 8.12 -11.37 -36.14
C ILE A 84 9.24 -10.90 -35.21
N LYS A 85 10.40 -11.57 -35.29
CA LYS A 85 11.61 -11.09 -34.63
C LYS A 85 12.27 -10.04 -35.51
N VAL A 86 12.48 -8.85 -34.97
CA VAL A 86 13.10 -7.73 -35.71
C VAL A 86 14.36 -7.28 -35.02
N LEU A 87 15.33 -6.88 -35.80
CA LEU A 87 16.51 -6.16 -35.34
C LEU A 87 16.38 -4.74 -35.88
N VAL A 88 16.38 -3.76 -34.97
CA VAL A 88 16.28 -2.35 -35.32
C VAL A 88 17.50 -1.58 -34.87
N GLU A 89 17.82 -0.51 -35.61
CA GLU A 89 18.85 0.47 -35.26
C GLU A 89 18.17 1.82 -35.03
N GLY A 90 18.31 2.38 -33.83
CA GLY A 90 17.84 3.73 -33.54
C GLY A 90 18.66 4.78 -34.29
N ILE A 91 18.00 5.74 -34.91
CA ILE A 91 18.64 6.78 -35.72
C ILE A 91 18.60 8.13 -35.00
N ASP A 92 17.40 8.68 -34.79
CA ASP A 92 17.21 10.02 -34.26
C ASP A 92 16.07 10.06 -33.23
N ARG A 93 16.17 10.99 -32.29
CA ARG A 93 15.05 11.32 -31.38
C ARG A 93 13.99 12.06 -32.14
N ALA A 94 12.75 11.72 -31.91
CA ALA A 94 11.63 12.43 -32.48
C ALA A 94 10.47 12.51 -31.50
N ARG A 95 9.66 13.56 -31.65
CA ARG A 95 8.45 13.74 -30.86
C ARG A 95 7.23 13.56 -31.75
N ALA A 96 6.27 12.76 -31.32
CA ALA A 96 4.98 12.60 -31.95
C ALA A 96 4.19 13.91 -31.86
N VAL A 97 3.69 14.39 -33.00
CA VAL A 97 2.93 15.65 -33.11
C VAL A 97 1.48 15.37 -33.47
N GLU A 98 1.25 14.46 -34.41
CA GLU A 98 -0.08 14.15 -34.90
C GLU A 98 -0.20 12.63 -35.12
N TRP A 99 -1.31 12.08 -34.70
CA TRP A 99 -1.62 10.65 -34.82
C TRP A 99 -2.65 10.44 -35.93
N LYS A 100 -2.41 9.45 -36.78
CA LYS A 100 -3.30 9.07 -37.88
C LYS A 100 -3.53 7.56 -37.85
N GLU A 101 -4.77 7.14 -37.76
CA GLU A 101 -5.13 5.74 -37.89
C GLU A 101 -5.18 5.35 -39.39
N ASP A 102 -4.50 4.27 -39.77
CA ASP A 102 -4.43 3.78 -41.11
C ASP A 102 -4.54 2.25 -41.11
N LYS A 103 -5.66 1.73 -41.63
CA LYS A 103 -5.92 0.28 -41.83
C LYS A 103 -5.64 -0.63 -40.64
N GLY A 104 -5.95 -0.15 -39.40
CA GLY A 104 -5.81 -0.90 -38.16
C GLY A 104 -4.40 -0.89 -37.59
N PHE A 105 -3.63 0.15 -37.87
CA PHE A 105 -2.41 0.54 -37.15
C PHE A 105 -2.30 2.07 -37.15
N TYR A 106 -1.43 2.60 -36.28
CA TYR A 106 -1.21 4.04 -36.18
C TYR A 106 -0.01 4.48 -37.00
N ARG A 107 -0.16 5.61 -37.70
CA ARG A 107 0.92 6.39 -38.29
C ARG A 107 1.04 7.70 -37.54
N VAL A 108 2.24 8.11 -37.31
CA VAL A 108 2.52 9.31 -36.51
C VAL A 108 3.33 10.29 -37.33
N VAL A 109 2.92 11.54 -37.33
CA VAL A 109 3.76 12.64 -37.79
C VAL A 109 4.73 12.95 -36.67
N VAL A 110 6.01 12.69 -36.87
CA VAL A 110 7.04 12.94 -35.89
C VAL A 110 7.87 14.17 -36.29
N LYS A 111 8.19 14.99 -35.33
CA LYS A 111 9.17 16.07 -35.44
C LYS A 111 10.52 15.54 -35.00
N VAL A 112 11.45 15.40 -35.94
CA VAL A 112 12.82 14.98 -35.65
C VAL A 112 13.53 16.11 -34.92
N LEU A 113 14.17 15.78 -33.79
CA LEU A 113 14.85 16.76 -32.96
C LEU A 113 16.27 17.00 -33.51
N PRO A 114 16.73 18.28 -33.61
CA PRO A 114 18.03 18.60 -34.09
C PRO A 114 19.13 18.10 -33.16
N LYS A 115 20.23 17.56 -33.70
CA LYS A 115 21.40 17.16 -32.94
C LYS A 115 22.11 18.43 -32.42
N GLN A 116 22.03 18.65 -31.11
CA GLN A 116 22.77 19.74 -30.47
C GLN A 116 24.25 19.36 -30.39
N ARG A 117 25.15 20.21 -30.92
CA ARG A 117 26.59 20.07 -30.76
C ARG A 117 27.04 21.01 -29.65
N GLU A 118 27.32 20.47 -28.50
CA GLU A 118 27.97 21.21 -27.41
C GLU A 118 29.47 20.96 -27.50
N ALA A 119 30.21 22.01 -27.81
CA ALA A 119 31.69 21.99 -27.85
C ALA A 119 32.20 22.88 -26.70
N GLY A 120 32.81 22.29 -25.69
CA GLY A 120 33.41 23.01 -24.56
C GLY A 120 34.06 22.07 -23.55
N GLY A 121 35.06 22.55 -22.80
CA GLY A 121 35.81 21.76 -21.83
C GLY A 121 34.94 21.12 -20.71
N ASP A 122 33.77 21.65 -20.44
CA ASP A 122 32.85 21.06 -19.46
C ASP A 122 32.23 19.74 -19.94
N ALA A 123 32.04 19.57 -21.26
CA ALA A 123 31.54 18.33 -21.83
C ALA A 123 32.58 17.20 -21.72
N GLU A 124 33.85 17.46 -21.96
CA GLU A 124 34.92 16.45 -21.85
C GLU A 124 35.11 15.97 -20.40
N ASN A 125 35.06 16.89 -19.43
CA ASN A 125 35.15 16.55 -18.00
C ASN A 125 33.96 15.68 -17.55
N THR A 126 32.76 16.03 -17.99
CA THR A 126 31.56 15.27 -17.68
C THR A 126 31.60 13.89 -18.35
N MET A 127 32.03 13.79 -19.60
CA MET A 127 32.20 12.50 -20.29
C MET A 127 33.17 11.59 -19.53
N THR A 128 34.34 12.11 -19.14
CA THR A 128 35.35 11.34 -18.38
C THR A 128 34.79 10.85 -17.05
N ARG A 129 34.05 11.68 -16.32
CA ARG A 129 33.39 11.31 -15.08
C ARG A 129 32.36 10.20 -15.29
N VAL A 130 31.52 10.35 -16.29
CA VAL A 130 30.44 9.38 -16.59
C VAL A 130 31.04 8.04 -17.04
N VAL A 131 32.08 8.03 -17.87
CA VAL A 131 32.78 6.81 -18.28
C VAL A 131 33.41 6.11 -17.09
N SER A 132 34.05 6.83 -16.18
CA SER A 132 34.59 6.26 -14.93
C SER A 132 33.54 5.65 -14.03
N LEU A 133 32.38 6.32 -13.84
CA LEU A 133 31.24 5.80 -13.06
C LEU A 133 30.64 4.57 -13.75
N PHE A 134 30.51 4.59 -15.06
CA PHE A 134 29.98 3.45 -15.81
C PHE A 134 30.93 2.25 -15.77
N GLU A 135 32.21 2.45 -15.79
CA GLU A 135 33.22 1.40 -15.58
C GLU A 135 33.04 0.74 -14.19
N GLN A 136 32.87 1.56 -13.15
CA GLN A 136 32.60 1.05 -11.80
C GLN A 136 31.29 0.26 -11.74
N TYR A 137 30.24 0.78 -12.38
CA TYR A 137 28.92 0.13 -12.45
C TYR A 137 28.99 -1.24 -13.14
N VAL A 138 29.67 -1.34 -14.31
CA VAL A 138 29.86 -2.59 -15.04
C VAL A 138 30.68 -3.60 -14.22
N LYS A 139 31.74 -3.16 -13.53
CA LYS A 139 32.57 -4.03 -12.65
C LYS A 139 31.81 -4.56 -11.43
N LEU A 140 30.82 -3.82 -10.94
CA LEU A 140 30.01 -4.21 -9.78
C LEU A 140 28.78 -5.02 -10.17
N SER A 141 28.26 -4.81 -11.38
CA SER A 141 27.07 -5.49 -11.89
C SER A 141 27.42 -6.88 -12.44
N ASN A 142 26.71 -7.91 -11.98
CA ASN A 142 26.88 -9.28 -12.48
C ASN A 142 26.13 -9.52 -13.81
N ASN A 143 25.27 -8.58 -14.23
CA ASN A 143 24.36 -8.74 -15.37
C ASN A 143 24.80 -7.98 -16.62
N LEU A 144 25.91 -7.25 -16.57
CA LEU A 144 26.46 -6.50 -17.71
C LEU A 144 27.76 -7.12 -18.20
N HIS A 145 27.83 -7.33 -19.52
CA HIS A 145 29.05 -7.79 -20.15
C HIS A 145 30.07 -6.64 -20.32
N TYR A 146 31.34 -6.96 -20.27
CA TYR A 146 32.43 -6.02 -20.41
C TYR A 146 32.40 -5.28 -21.76
N ASP A 147 31.75 -5.87 -22.77
CA ASP A 147 31.58 -5.25 -24.11
C ASP A 147 30.82 -3.92 -24.06
N ALA A 148 29.91 -3.74 -23.11
CA ALA A 148 29.21 -2.47 -22.90
C ALA A 148 30.16 -1.33 -22.52
N MET A 149 31.17 -1.63 -21.70
CA MET A 149 32.21 -0.66 -21.33
C MET A 149 33.08 -0.32 -22.51
N ILE A 150 33.50 -1.32 -23.31
CA ILE A 150 34.30 -1.09 -24.52
C ILE A 150 33.54 -0.21 -25.52
N ALA A 151 32.23 -0.44 -25.66
CA ALA A 151 31.39 0.38 -26.52
C ALA A 151 31.34 1.84 -26.07
N ALA A 152 31.25 2.11 -24.77
CA ALA A 152 31.20 3.46 -24.22
C ALA A 152 32.54 4.19 -24.32
N VAL A 153 33.67 3.53 -24.03
CA VAL A 153 35.00 4.14 -24.05
C VAL A 153 35.42 4.59 -25.45
N ARG A 154 34.88 3.97 -26.49
CA ARG A 154 35.23 4.30 -27.90
C ARG A 154 34.46 5.47 -28.50
N VAL A 155 33.61 6.11 -27.72
CA VAL A 155 32.73 7.18 -28.22
C VAL A 155 33.25 8.54 -27.79
N ASP A 156 33.59 9.39 -28.78
CA ASP A 156 34.08 10.76 -28.56
C ASP A 156 32.97 11.83 -28.63
N ASP A 157 31.75 11.46 -29.07
CA ASP A 157 30.60 12.37 -29.15
C ASP A 157 29.74 12.30 -27.86
N PRO A 158 29.55 13.42 -27.14
CA PRO A 158 28.77 13.46 -25.89
C PRO A 158 27.35 12.91 -26.02
N SER A 159 26.68 13.20 -27.13
CA SER A 159 25.32 12.71 -27.37
C SER A 159 25.29 11.20 -27.54
N LYS A 160 26.18 10.67 -28.36
CA LYS A 160 26.30 9.25 -28.62
C LYS A 160 26.75 8.48 -27.39
N LEU A 161 27.67 9.05 -26.58
CA LEU A 161 28.08 8.45 -25.30
C LEU A 161 26.91 8.33 -24.34
N ALA A 162 26.13 9.42 -24.16
CA ALA A 162 24.96 9.41 -23.30
C ALA A 162 23.95 8.37 -23.73
N ASP A 163 23.68 8.22 -25.02
CA ASP A 163 22.75 7.24 -25.57
C ASP A 163 23.21 5.80 -25.38
N THR A 164 24.51 5.56 -25.63
CA THR A 164 25.13 4.24 -25.44
C THR A 164 25.03 3.79 -23.98
N ILE A 165 25.35 4.67 -23.03
CA ILE A 165 25.27 4.32 -21.61
C ILE A 165 23.82 4.14 -21.17
N SER A 166 22.91 5.03 -21.59
CA SER A 166 21.46 4.92 -21.26
C SER A 166 20.86 3.58 -21.71
N ALA A 167 21.29 3.07 -22.86
CA ALA A 167 20.84 1.76 -23.36
C ALA A 167 21.21 0.61 -22.42
N HIS A 168 22.38 0.68 -21.78
CA HIS A 168 22.93 -0.37 -20.90
C HIS A 168 22.58 -0.20 -19.42
N LEU A 169 21.96 0.91 -18.98
CA LEU A 169 21.52 1.08 -17.62
C LEU A 169 20.39 0.07 -17.27
N LEU A 170 20.47 -0.56 -16.11
CA LEU A 170 19.46 -1.49 -15.60
C LEU A 170 18.47 -0.74 -14.67
N VAL A 171 17.85 0.29 -15.20
CA VAL A 171 16.85 1.13 -14.52
C VAL A 171 15.48 0.98 -15.17
N GLY A 172 14.43 1.42 -14.48
CA GLY A 172 13.05 1.34 -14.96
C GLY A 172 12.81 2.09 -16.28
N VAL A 173 11.70 1.77 -16.95
CA VAL A 173 11.29 2.37 -18.22
C VAL A 173 11.12 3.88 -18.07
N ASP A 174 10.51 4.34 -16.99
CA ASP A 174 10.25 5.76 -16.71
C ASP A 174 11.56 6.56 -16.65
N GLU A 175 12.60 6.02 -15.98
CA GLU A 175 13.89 6.68 -15.87
C GLU A 175 14.64 6.70 -17.22
N LYS A 176 14.55 5.61 -18.00
CA LYS A 176 15.07 5.57 -19.37
C LYS A 176 14.34 6.54 -20.29
N GLN A 177 13.03 6.65 -20.14
CA GLN A 177 12.22 7.58 -20.92
C GLN A 177 12.60 9.04 -20.60
N ASN A 178 12.77 9.36 -19.33
CA ASN A 178 13.26 10.68 -18.89
C ASN A 178 14.62 11.02 -19.54
N LEU A 179 15.53 10.04 -19.63
CA LEU A 179 16.82 10.22 -20.31
C LEU A 179 16.65 10.44 -21.82
N LEU A 180 15.69 9.78 -22.46
CA LEU A 180 15.41 9.99 -23.88
C LEU A 180 14.84 11.39 -24.14
N GLU A 181 14.07 11.96 -23.22
CA GLU A 181 13.40 13.26 -23.32
C GLU A 181 14.37 14.44 -23.14
N ILE A 182 15.48 14.25 -22.45
CA ILE A 182 16.51 15.29 -22.29
C ILE A 182 17.24 15.49 -23.62
N VAL A 183 17.05 16.65 -24.25
CA VAL A 183 17.62 16.97 -25.57
C VAL A 183 19.08 17.38 -25.46
N SER A 184 19.45 18.17 -24.43
CA SER A 184 20.87 18.60 -24.22
C SER A 184 21.75 17.40 -23.85
N PRO A 185 22.82 17.15 -24.60
CA PRO A 185 23.78 16.07 -24.30
C PRO A 185 24.44 16.21 -22.93
N LEU A 186 24.81 17.42 -22.55
CA LEU A 186 25.47 17.69 -21.27
C LEU A 186 24.53 17.45 -20.07
N GLU A 187 23.28 17.93 -20.17
CA GLU A 187 22.29 17.71 -19.14
C GLU A 187 21.96 16.22 -18.98
N ARG A 188 21.88 15.48 -20.09
CA ARG A 188 21.66 14.02 -20.09
C ARG A 188 22.84 13.28 -19.46
N LEU A 189 24.09 13.65 -19.77
CA LEU A 189 25.29 13.07 -19.14
C LEU A 189 25.33 13.35 -17.64
N ASN A 190 24.95 14.54 -17.18
CA ASN A 190 24.86 14.87 -15.77
C ASN A 190 23.77 14.03 -15.07
N ARG A 191 22.62 13.83 -15.72
CA ARG A 191 21.58 12.96 -15.19
C ARG A 191 22.03 11.51 -15.09
N ILE A 192 22.73 11.01 -16.11
CA ILE A 192 23.34 9.67 -16.12
C ILE A 192 24.36 9.53 -14.99
N ALA A 193 25.19 10.55 -14.75
CA ALA A 193 26.15 10.54 -13.65
C ALA A 193 25.44 10.36 -12.29
N GLY A 194 24.38 11.11 -12.05
CA GLY A 194 23.57 10.97 -10.82
C GLY A 194 22.95 9.59 -10.65
N ILE A 195 22.41 9.01 -11.74
CA ILE A 195 21.86 7.66 -11.72
C ILE A 195 22.95 6.63 -11.43
N LEU A 196 24.11 6.74 -12.10
CA LEU A 196 25.23 5.81 -11.90
C LEU A 196 25.79 5.88 -10.49
N GLU A 197 25.88 7.05 -9.88
CA GLU A 197 26.33 7.20 -8.48
C GLU A 197 25.39 6.43 -7.54
N ILE A 198 24.08 6.60 -7.68
CA ILE A 198 23.10 5.90 -6.85
C ILE A 198 23.18 4.37 -7.06
N GLU A 199 23.27 3.92 -8.31
CA GLU A 199 23.33 2.50 -8.62
C GLU A 199 24.66 1.84 -8.19
N VAL A 200 25.78 2.55 -8.32
CA VAL A 200 27.09 2.10 -7.80
C VAL A 200 27.05 1.97 -6.29
N ASP A 201 26.47 2.93 -5.58
CA ASP A 201 26.35 2.89 -4.12
C ASP A 201 25.47 1.70 -3.67
N LYS A 202 24.34 1.45 -4.34
CA LYS A 202 23.50 0.27 -4.07
C LYS A 202 24.30 -1.04 -4.26
N LEU A 203 24.97 -1.19 -5.39
CA LEU A 203 25.75 -2.39 -5.68
C LEU A 203 26.93 -2.59 -4.71
N GLN A 204 27.55 -1.51 -4.24
CA GLN A 204 28.59 -1.58 -3.21
C GLN A 204 28.03 -2.05 -1.87
N VAL A 205 26.85 -1.54 -1.47
CA VAL A 205 26.17 -1.98 -0.24
C VAL A 205 25.83 -3.47 -0.34
N ASP A 206 25.24 -3.91 -1.44
CA ASP A 206 24.92 -5.32 -1.68
C ASP A 206 26.15 -6.23 -1.61
N ARG A 207 27.24 -5.80 -2.22
CA ARG A 207 28.53 -6.53 -2.16
C ARG A 207 29.11 -6.60 -0.76
N ARG A 208 28.98 -5.52 0.04
CA ARG A 208 29.39 -5.52 1.46
C ARG A 208 28.52 -6.49 2.28
N ILE A 209 27.22 -6.51 2.04
CA ILE A 209 26.30 -7.45 2.70
C ILE A 209 26.67 -8.88 2.34
N GLN A 210 26.83 -9.20 1.05
CA GLN A 210 27.21 -10.52 0.59
C GLN A 210 28.59 -10.96 1.16
N SER A 211 29.54 -10.03 1.19
CA SER A 211 30.87 -10.32 1.78
C SER A 211 30.79 -10.58 3.28
N ARG A 212 29.94 -9.85 4.03
CA ARG A 212 29.70 -10.10 5.45
C ARG A 212 29.02 -11.45 5.69
N VAL A 213 28.00 -11.77 4.89
CA VAL A 213 27.30 -13.05 4.95
C VAL A 213 28.28 -14.18 4.64
N LYS A 214 29.09 -14.06 3.59
CA LYS A 214 30.12 -15.03 3.22
C LYS A 214 31.16 -15.22 4.34
N LYS A 215 31.67 -14.13 4.94
CA LYS A 215 32.60 -14.21 6.09
C LYS A 215 31.96 -14.84 7.32
N GLN A 216 30.69 -14.59 7.58
CA GLN A 216 29.98 -15.25 8.69
C GLN A 216 29.79 -16.74 8.42
N MET A 217 29.45 -17.11 7.18
CA MET A 217 29.37 -18.53 6.78
C MET A 217 30.74 -19.23 6.85
N GLU A 218 31.80 -18.59 6.36
CA GLU A 218 33.17 -19.12 6.43
C GLU A 218 33.63 -19.26 7.89
N LYS A 219 33.28 -18.29 8.77
CA LYS A 219 33.58 -18.37 10.20
C LYS A 219 32.82 -19.52 10.87
N ALA A 220 31.52 -19.64 10.56
CA ALA A 220 30.70 -20.74 11.07
C ALA A 220 31.19 -22.12 10.56
N GLN A 221 31.58 -22.22 9.28
CA GLN A 221 32.16 -23.42 8.72
C GLN A 221 33.52 -23.73 9.36
N LYS A 222 34.34 -22.71 9.63
CA LYS A 222 35.65 -22.89 10.29
C LYS A 222 35.50 -23.29 11.75
N GLU A 223 34.54 -22.71 12.48
CA GLU A 223 34.20 -23.14 13.84
C GLU A 223 33.65 -24.58 13.87
N TYR A 224 32.77 -24.91 12.91
CA TYR A 224 32.27 -26.26 12.72
C TYR A 224 33.42 -27.24 12.40
N TYR A 225 34.29 -26.91 11.46
CA TYR A 225 35.45 -27.70 11.07
C TYR A 225 36.42 -27.93 12.25
N LEU A 226 36.69 -26.87 13.02
CA LEU A 226 37.55 -26.96 14.20
C LEU A 226 36.93 -27.83 15.32
N ASN A 227 35.60 -27.70 15.52
CA ASN A 227 34.87 -28.59 16.43
C ASN A 227 34.86 -30.05 15.98
N GLU A 228 34.70 -30.31 14.69
CA GLU A 228 34.76 -31.64 14.13
C GLU A 228 36.18 -32.23 14.18
N LYS A 229 37.20 -31.40 13.94
CA LYS A 229 38.59 -31.80 14.08
C LYS A 229 38.95 -32.11 15.53
N MET A 230 38.41 -31.35 16.49
CA MET A 230 38.55 -31.60 17.91
C MET A 230 37.85 -32.94 18.31
N LYS A 231 36.65 -33.20 17.75
CA LYS A 231 35.95 -34.48 17.92
C LYS A 231 36.72 -35.68 17.30
N ALA A 232 37.29 -35.47 16.10
CA ALA A 232 38.09 -36.49 15.44
C ALA A 232 39.36 -36.84 16.24
N ILE A 233 40.05 -35.82 16.80
CA ILE A 233 41.21 -35.99 17.67
C ILE A 233 40.80 -36.68 19.01
N GLN A 234 39.66 -36.30 19.57
CA GLN A 234 39.09 -36.98 20.75
C GLN A 234 38.76 -38.47 20.49
N LYS A 235 38.35 -38.77 19.22
CA LYS A 235 38.04 -40.14 18.75
C LYS A 235 39.33 -41.00 18.59
N GLU A 236 40.41 -40.42 18.07
CA GLU A 236 41.72 -41.08 17.97
C GLU A 236 42.37 -41.30 19.33
N LEU A 237 42.03 -40.46 20.33
CA LEU A 237 42.49 -40.63 21.72
C LEU A 237 41.71 -41.66 22.56
N GLY A 238 40.87 -42.51 21.96
CA GLY A 238 40.35 -43.71 22.59
C GLY A 238 38.96 -43.61 23.23
N ARG A 239 38.11 -42.64 22.82
CA ARG A 239 36.67 -42.63 23.18
C ARG A 239 35.85 -43.33 22.10
N LYS A 240 35.60 -44.63 22.32
CA LYS A 240 34.96 -45.56 21.36
C LYS A 240 33.42 -45.38 21.21
N ASP A 241 32.72 -44.53 21.97
CA ASP A 241 31.24 -44.64 22.11
C ASP A 241 30.42 -43.38 21.73
N GLU A 242 31.00 -42.33 21.17
CA GLU A 242 30.19 -41.14 20.85
C GLU A 242 29.25 -41.29 19.63
N LYS A 243 29.57 -42.13 18.64
CA LYS A 243 28.75 -42.33 17.44
C LYS A 243 27.53 -43.24 17.70
N GLY A 244 27.72 -44.29 18.50
CA GLY A 244 26.61 -45.15 18.96
C GLY A 244 25.64 -44.41 19.85
N ASN A 245 26.16 -43.55 20.76
CA ASN A 245 25.35 -42.74 21.66
C ASN A 245 24.50 -41.74 20.90
N GLU A 246 25.00 -41.09 19.85
CA GLU A 246 24.27 -40.04 19.13
C GLU A 246 23.09 -40.62 18.31
N VAL A 247 23.31 -41.75 17.62
CA VAL A 247 22.25 -42.44 16.88
C VAL A 247 21.20 -42.99 17.82
N ASP A 248 21.62 -43.57 18.96
CA ASP A 248 20.72 -44.04 20.01
C ASP A 248 19.96 -42.87 20.69
N GLU A 249 20.58 -41.71 20.89
CA GLU A 249 19.89 -40.51 21.39
C GLU A 249 18.86 -40.01 20.40
N LEU A 250 19.17 -39.91 19.13
CA LEU A 250 18.23 -39.48 18.08
C LEU A 250 17.07 -40.47 17.99
N LYS A 251 17.33 -41.78 18.06
CA LYS A 251 16.32 -42.82 18.08
C LYS A 251 15.36 -42.68 19.26
N LYS A 252 15.91 -42.49 20.49
CA LYS A 252 15.12 -42.22 21.69
C LYS A 252 14.29 -40.94 21.57
N LYS A 253 14.85 -39.89 20.98
CA LYS A 253 14.11 -38.64 20.74
C LYS A 253 12.98 -38.80 19.72
N ILE A 254 13.17 -39.59 18.67
CA ILE A 254 12.13 -39.95 17.69
C ILE A 254 10.98 -40.70 18.39
N GLU A 255 11.28 -41.73 19.18
CA GLU A 255 10.29 -42.48 19.94
C GLU A 255 9.55 -41.61 20.96
N GLN A 256 10.27 -40.71 21.67
CA GLN A 256 9.67 -39.77 22.63
C GLN A 256 8.79 -38.68 21.99
N SER A 257 9.05 -38.30 20.75
CA SER A 257 8.27 -37.29 20.03
C SER A 257 6.86 -37.78 19.66
N ARG A 258 6.62 -39.09 19.66
CA ARG A 258 5.32 -39.72 19.34
C ARG A 258 4.76 -39.25 18.02
N MET A 259 5.56 -39.28 16.98
CA MET A 259 5.15 -38.93 15.61
C MET A 259 4.05 -39.89 15.10
N PRO A 260 3.27 -39.53 14.09
CA PRO A 260 2.44 -40.45 13.32
C PRO A 260 3.28 -41.58 12.76
N LYS A 261 2.72 -42.80 12.63
CA LYS A 261 3.46 -44.01 12.22
C LYS A 261 4.24 -43.81 10.91
N ASP A 262 3.60 -43.23 9.90
CA ASP A 262 4.22 -42.99 8.60
C ASP A 262 5.40 -42.00 8.69
N THR A 263 5.29 -41.00 9.55
CA THR A 263 6.37 -40.05 9.82
C THR A 263 7.51 -40.67 10.60
N GLU A 264 7.18 -41.52 11.60
CA GLU A 264 8.16 -42.23 12.41
C GLU A 264 8.96 -43.22 11.55
N GLU A 265 8.29 -43.93 10.63
CA GLU A 265 8.95 -44.83 9.67
C GLU A 265 9.93 -44.08 8.76
N LYS A 266 9.50 -42.91 8.22
CA LYS A 266 10.39 -42.06 7.42
C LYS A 266 11.56 -41.54 8.23
N ALA A 267 11.34 -41.13 9.47
CA ALA A 267 12.41 -40.66 10.38
C ALA A 267 13.40 -41.78 10.68
N LEU A 268 12.94 -43.01 10.95
CA LEU A 268 13.80 -44.18 11.18
C LEU A 268 14.58 -44.60 9.93
N GLN A 269 13.97 -44.51 8.74
CA GLN A 269 14.67 -44.72 7.47
C GLN A 269 15.79 -43.71 7.25
N GLU A 270 15.52 -42.43 7.51
CA GLU A 270 16.54 -41.40 7.36
C GLU A 270 17.64 -41.53 8.43
N LEU A 271 17.29 -41.95 9.64
CA LEU A 271 18.28 -42.26 10.70
C LEU A 271 19.24 -43.42 10.26
N LYS A 272 18.70 -44.48 9.66
CA LYS A 272 19.52 -45.56 9.08
C LYS A 272 20.43 -45.08 7.96
N ARG A 273 19.95 -44.15 7.13
CA ARG A 273 20.78 -43.49 6.12
C ARG A 273 21.89 -42.67 6.74
N LEU A 274 21.60 -41.89 7.77
CA LEU A 274 22.57 -41.08 8.50
C LEU A 274 23.65 -41.95 9.13
N GLU A 275 23.28 -43.10 9.66
CA GLU A 275 24.21 -44.10 10.25
C GLU A 275 25.20 -44.59 9.20
N ALA A 276 24.74 -44.88 7.97
CA ALA A 276 25.55 -45.39 6.86
C ALA A 276 26.43 -44.30 6.20
N MET A 277 26.13 -43.01 6.38
CA MET A 277 26.88 -41.92 5.76
C MET A 277 28.17 -41.55 6.49
N PRO A 278 29.20 -41.09 5.77
CA PRO A 278 30.39 -40.53 6.39
C PRO A 278 30.01 -39.28 7.23
N PRO A 279 30.50 -39.14 8.48
CA PRO A 279 30.11 -38.06 9.37
C PRO A 279 30.40 -36.62 8.86
N MET A 280 31.36 -36.49 7.96
CA MET A 280 31.84 -35.24 7.37
C MET A 280 31.20 -34.92 6.03
N SER A 281 30.23 -35.69 5.57
CA SER A 281 29.57 -35.45 4.30
C SER A 281 28.53 -34.35 4.42
N ALA A 282 28.37 -33.54 3.39
CA ALA A 282 27.32 -32.52 3.33
C ALA A 282 25.92 -33.13 3.43
N GLU A 283 25.75 -34.35 2.90
CA GLU A 283 24.50 -35.10 2.97
C GLU A 283 24.15 -35.53 4.39
N ALA A 284 25.12 -35.91 5.22
CA ALA A 284 24.91 -36.24 6.63
C ALA A 284 24.40 -35.00 7.42
N THR A 285 24.90 -33.81 7.10
CA THR A 285 24.43 -32.59 7.72
C THR A 285 22.98 -32.27 7.31
N VAL A 286 22.61 -32.49 6.06
CA VAL A 286 21.23 -32.32 5.56
C VAL A 286 20.28 -33.29 6.24
N SER A 287 20.65 -34.58 6.31
CA SER A 287 19.83 -35.61 6.98
C SER A 287 19.68 -35.33 8.48
N ARG A 288 20.75 -34.90 9.15
CA ARG A 288 20.70 -34.53 10.57
C ARG A 288 19.76 -33.33 10.79
N ASN A 289 19.91 -32.28 10.02
CA ASN A 289 19.03 -31.09 10.12
C ASN A 289 17.57 -31.49 9.88
N TYR A 290 17.30 -32.37 8.95
CA TYR A 290 15.96 -32.89 8.70
C TYR A 290 15.38 -33.65 9.90
N LEU A 291 16.15 -34.55 10.52
CA LEU A 291 15.74 -35.27 11.72
C LEU A 291 15.53 -34.31 12.90
N ASP A 292 16.40 -33.31 13.07
CA ASP A 292 16.27 -32.32 14.12
C ASP A 292 14.98 -31.50 13.95
N TRP A 293 14.57 -31.19 12.71
CA TRP A 293 13.30 -30.57 12.45
C TRP A 293 12.11 -31.46 12.76
N LEU A 294 12.13 -32.74 12.33
CA LEU A 294 11.06 -33.69 12.63
C LEU A 294 10.88 -33.89 14.14
N ILE A 295 11.97 -33.98 14.89
CA ILE A 295 11.94 -34.16 16.36
C ILE A 295 11.43 -32.89 17.05
N ALA A 296 11.80 -31.72 16.54
CA ALA A 296 11.49 -30.44 17.18
C ALA A 296 10.05 -29.95 16.94
N VAL A 297 9.39 -30.43 15.90
CA VAL A 297 7.98 -30.08 15.60
C VAL A 297 7.07 -30.79 16.61
N PRO A 298 6.06 -30.10 17.17
CA PRO A 298 5.14 -30.70 18.12
C PRO A 298 4.12 -31.61 17.40
N TRP A 299 4.14 -32.92 17.68
CA TRP A 299 3.20 -33.88 17.09
C TRP A 299 1.95 -34.12 17.93
N HIS A 300 2.11 -34.19 19.26
CA HIS A 300 1.02 -34.53 20.18
C HIS A 300 0.86 -33.59 21.37
N LYS A 301 1.84 -32.76 21.65
CA LYS A 301 1.84 -31.89 22.82
C LYS A 301 0.74 -30.84 22.73
N LYS A 302 -0.29 -30.94 23.59
CA LYS A 302 -1.40 -29.98 23.67
C LYS A 302 -1.32 -29.14 24.94
N THR A 303 -1.68 -27.86 24.84
CA THR A 303 -1.99 -27.03 26.00
C THR A 303 -3.42 -27.36 26.47
N ARG A 304 -3.64 -27.39 27.76
CA ARG A 304 -4.98 -27.56 28.32
C ARG A 304 -5.79 -26.27 28.08
N GLU A 305 -6.80 -26.39 27.26
CA GLU A 305 -7.66 -25.29 26.88
C GLU A 305 -8.60 -24.90 28.02
N SER A 306 -8.72 -23.60 28.29
CA SER A 306 -9.77 -23.06 29.15
C SER A 306 -11.04 -22.83 28.33
N ARG A 307 -12.20 -23.22 28.87
CA ARG A 307 -13.53 -23.02 28.25
C ARG A 307 -14.41 -22.10 29.09
N ASP A 308 -13.81 -21.39 30.04
CA ASP A 308 -14.50 -20.45 30.91
C ASP A 308 -14.76 -19.12 30.20
N LEU A 309 -16.00 -18.91 29.80
CA LEU A 309 -16.42 -17.70 29.08
C LEU A 309 -16.40 -16.46 29.98
N LYS A 310 -16.65 -16.60 31.29
CA LYS A 310 -16.62 -15.47 32.22
C LYS A 310 -15.20 -14.94 32.33
N ARG A 311 -14.26 -15.85 32.49
CA ARG A 311 -12.84 -15.48 32.53
C ARG A 311 -12.36 -14.89 31.19
N ALA A 312 -12.87 -15.39 30.06
CA ALA A 312 -12.58 -14.82 28.74
C ALA A 312 -13.09 -13.38 28.62
N GLU A 313 -14.30 -13.11 29.10
CA GLU A 313 -14.89 -11.77 29.15
C GLU A 313 -14.07 -10.82 30.03
N GLU A 314 -13.69 -11.28 31.24
CA GLU A 314 -12.83 -10.52 32.15
C GLU A 314 -11.49 -10.13 31.48
N ILE A 315 -10.81 -11.07 30.83
CA ILE A 315 -9.54 -10.83 30.13
C ILE A 315 -9.73 -9.84 28.97
N LEU A 316 -10.80 -9.98 28.18
CA LEU A 316 -11.07 -9.04 27.09
C LEU A 316 -11.34 -7.62 27.60
N ASN A 317 -12.05 -7.50 28.75
CA ASN A 317 -12.33 -6.22 29.38
C ASN A 317 -11.11 -5.60 30.07
N GLU A 318 -10.21 -6.45 30.61
CA GLU A 318 -8.95 -6.02 31.20
C GLU A 318 -7.98 -5.49 30.15
N ASP A 319 -7.89 -6.15 28.99
CA ASP A 319 -6.90 -5.85 27.94
C ASP A 319 -7.36 -4.77 26.94
N HIS A 320 -8.69 -4.56 26.82
CA HIS A 320 -9.27 -3.68 25.80
C HIS A 320 -10.39 -2.79 26.34
N TYR A 321 -10.31 -1.50 26.01
CA TYR A 321 -11.36 -0.53 26.31
C TYR A 321 -12.37 -0.46 25.16
N GLY A 322 -13.66 -0.39 25.48
CA GLY A 322 -14.74 -0.35 24.49
C GLY A 322 -14.81 -1.63 23.65
N LEU A 323 -15.14 -1.51 22.38
CA LEU A 323 -15.26 -2.62 21.42
C LEU A 323 -16.32 -3.67 21.82
N GLU A 324 -17.42 -3.25 22.47
CA GLU A 324 -18.42 -4.16 23.07
C GLU A 324 -18.96 -5.19 22.07
N LYS A 325 -19.40 -4.75 20.87
CA LYS A 325 -19.89 -5.64 19.81
C LYS A 325 -18.84 -6.66 19.35
N ILE A 326 -17.59 -6.25 19.30
CA ILE A 326 -16.47 -7.13 18.90
C ILE A 326 -16.20 -8.17 19.98
N LYS A 327 -16.19 -7.75 21.25
CA LYS A 327 -16.00 -8.64 22.40
C LYS A 327 -17.14 -9.66 22.49
N GLU A 328 -18.38 -9.21 22.34
CA GLU A 328 -19.56 -10.09 22.31
C GLU A 328 -19.45 -11.15 21.21
N ARG A 329 -19.06 -10.73 20.00
CA ARG A 329 -18.88 -11.66 18.87
C ARG A 329 -17.73 -12.64 19.10
N ILE A 330 -16.64 -12.21 19.72
CA ILE A 330 -15.55 -13.09 20.13
C ILE A 330 -16.04 -14.11 21.16
N LEU A 331 -16.82 -13.68 22.16
CA LEU A 331 -17.38 -14.58 23.18
C LEU A 331 -18.37 -15.59 22.58
N GLU A 332 -19.22 -15.18 21.64
CA GLU A 332 -20.09 -16.09 20.88
C GLU A 332 -19.28 -17.14 20.14
N PHE A 333 -18.21 -16.72 19.42
CA PHE A 333 -17.32 -17.63 18.73
C PHE A 333 -16.65 -18.64 19.67
N LEU A 334 -16.17 -18.18 20.82
CA LEU A 334 -15.59 -19.04 21.86
C LEU A 334 -16.62 -19.99 22.47
N ALA A 335 -17.87 -19.53 22.65
CA ALA A 335 -18.97 -20.35 23.16
C ALA A 335 -19.33 -21.51 22.22
N VAL A 336 -19.47 -21.21 20.92
CA VAL A 336 -19.69 -22.25 19.90
C VAL A 336 -18.56 -23.27 19.91
N ARG A 337 -17.31 -22.81 20.02
CA ARG A 337 -16.14 -23.67 20.07
C ARG A 337 -16.05 -24.52 21.35
N ALA A 338 -16.60 -24.03 22.45
CA ALA A 338 -16.71 -24.80 23.70
C ALA A 338 -17.75 -25.93 23.63
N LEU A 339 -18.85 -25.73 22.88
CA LEU A 339 -19.94 -26.68 22.73
C LEU A 339 -19.68 -27.75 21.68
N VAL A 340 -19.06 -27.39 20.57
CA VAL A 340 -18.86 -28.30 19.43
C VAL A 340 -17.50 -28.99 19.52
N LYS A 341 -17.49 -30.34 19.50
CA LYS A 341 -16.23 -31.14 19.55
C LYS A 341 -15.33 -30.92 18.33
N LYS A 342 -15.89 -30.71 17.15
CA LYS A 342 -15.19 -30.36 15.91
C LYS A 342 -15.91 -29.18 15.28
N PRO A 343 -15.61 -27.95 15.68
CA PRO A 343 -16.22 -26.78 15.07
C PRO A 343 -15.79 -26.71 13.59
N LYS A 344 -16.74 -26.39 12.69
CA LYS A 344 -16.38 -25.93 11.35
C LYS A 344 -15.43 -24.77 11.54
N ALA A 345 -14.21 -24.87 11.01
CA ALA A 345 -13.21 -23.85 11.23
C ALA A 345 -13.56 -22.60 10.42
N THR A 346 -14.35 -21.74 10.99
CA THR A 346 -14.50 -20.37 10.55
C THR A 346 -13.26 -19.62 11.01
N ILE A 347 -12.62 -18.89 10.11
CA ILE A 347 -11.41 -18.13 10.40
C ILE A 347 -11.83 -16.77 10.91
N LEU A 348 -11.55 -16.49 12.17
CA LEU A 348 -11.82 -15.18 12.74
C LEU A 348 -10.86 -14.15 12.14
N THR A 349 -11.42 -13.13 11.48
CA THR A 349 -10.60 -12.13 10.78
C THR A 349 -10.91 -10.72 11.28
N PHE A 350 -9.90 -10.04 11.80
CA PHE A 350 -9.99 -8.66 12.23
C PHE A 350 -9.59 -7.72 11.09
N SER A 351 -10.54 -6.92 10.62
CA SER A 351 -10.32 -5.90 9.60
C SER A 351 -10.46 -4.50 10.17
N GLY A 352 -9.62 -3.58 9.74
CA GLY A 352 -9.70 -2.17 10.14
C GLY A 352 -8.37 -1.44 10.07
N PRO A 353 -8.36 -0.14 10.37
CA PRO A 353 -7.18 0.69 10.26
C PRO A 353 -6.03 0.23 11.18
N PRO A 354 -4.80 0.65 10.92
CA PRO A 354 -3.67 0.33 11.78
C PRO A 354 -3.83 0.94 13.18
N GLY A 355 -3.38 0.20 14.20
CA GLY A 355 -3.38 0.71 15.59
C GLY A 355 -4.70 0.60 16.35
N VAL A 356 -5.69 -0.13 15.84
CA VAL A 356 -6.99 -0.35 16.53
C VAL A 356 -7.00 -1.60 17.43
N GLY A 357 -5.85 -2.26 17.60
CA GLY A 357 -5.75 -3.38 18.54
C GLY A 357 -5.98 -4.77 17.95
N LYS A 358 -5.96 -4.96 16.62
CA LYS A 358 -6.16 -6.26 15.96
C LYS A 358 -5.26 -7.38 16.52
N THR A 359 -3.96 -7.12 16.56
CA THR A 359 -2.96 -8.08 17.07
C THR A 359 -3.10 -8.32 18.58
N SER A 360 -3.46 -7.29 19.35
CA SER A 360 -3.66 -7.43 20.80
C SER A 360 -4.90 -8.24 21.13
N LEU A 361 -6.01 -8.09 20.37
CA LEU A 361 -7.21 -8.93 20.51
C LEU A 361 -6.88 -10.42 20.31
N ALA A 362 -6.10 -10.75 19.29
CA ALA A 362 -5.68 -12.14 19.06
C ALA A 362 -4.83 -12.70 20.23
N LYS A 363 -3.98 -11.87 20.85
CA LYS A 363 -3.22 -12.26 22.05
C LYS A 363 -4.14 -12.48 23.24
N SER A 364 -5.14 -11.61 23.44
CA SER A 364 -6.11 -11.74 24.53
C SER A 364 -6.98 -13.00 24.37
N ILE A 365 -7.36 -13.34 23.14
CA ILE A 365 -8.04 -14.61 22.85
C ILE A 365 -7.15 -15.80 23.23
N ALA A 366 -5.88 -15.79 22.84
CA ALA A 366 -4.95 -16.85 23.21
C ALA A 366 -4.79 -16.98 24.73
N ARG A 367 -4.70 -15.86 25.45
CA ARG A 367 -4.66 -15.81 26.92
C ARG A 367 -5.95 -16.36 27.54
N ALA A 368 -7.12 -15.97 27.01
CA ALA A 368 -8.42 -16.43 27.48
C ALA A 368 -8.59 -17.93 27.30
N MET A 369 -8.14 -18.49 26.20
CA MET A 369 -8.18 -19.92 25.92
C MET A 369 -7.05 -20.70 26.61
N ASN A 370 -6.10 -20.05 27.25
CA ASN A 370 -4.87 -20.66 27.78
C ASN A 370 -4.08 -21.43 26.73
N ARG A 371 -4.03 -20.89 25.48
CA ARG A 371 -3.25 -21.46 24.37
C ARG A 371 -1.98 -20.67 24.13
N LYS A 372 -0.97 -21.31 23.59
CA LYS A 372 0.23 -20.60 23.12
C LYS A 372 -0.12 -19.71 21.94
N PHE A 373 0.53 -18.56 21.85
CA PHE A 373 0.33 -17.59 20.80
C PHE A 373 1.57 -17.52 19.89
N VAL A 374 1.36 -17.63 18.59
CA VAL A 374 2.37 -17.37 17.57
C VAL A 374 1.82 -16.42 16.50
N ARG A 375 2.73 -15.64 15.94
CA ARG A 375 2.39 -14.64 14.92
C ARG A 375 3.29 -14.82 13.70
N LEU A 376 2.68 -14.84 12.53
CA LEU A 376 3.35 -14.77 11.25
C LEU A 376 2.83 -13.53 10.50
N SER A 377 3.73 -12.65 10.07
CA SER A 377 3.39 -11.54 9.20
C SER A 377 3.49 -11.99 7.75
N LEU A 378 2.40 -11.82 7.00
CA LEU A 378 2.32 -12.13 5.58
C LEU A 378 2.61 -10.92 4.69
N GLY A 379 2.83 -9.76 5.30
CA GLY A 379 3.22 -8.55 4.58
C GLY A 379 4.59 -8.71 3.91
N GLY A 380 4.58 -8.74 2.58
CA GLY A 380 5.80 -8.92 1.78
C GLY A 380 6.12 -10.35 1.36
N VAL A 381 5.33 -11.34 1.77
CA VAL A 381 5.42 -12.72 1.27
C VAL A 381 4.99 -12.75 -0.19
N ARG A 382 5.84 -13.28 -1.06
CA ARG A 382 5.61 -13.35 -2.50
C ARG A 382 5.78 -14.76 -3.07
N ASP A 383 6.49 -15.63 -2.35
CA ASP A 383 6.81 -16.99 -2.77
C ASP A 383 6.00 -17.99 -1.93
N GLU A 384 5.33 -18.92 -2.61
CA GLU A 384 4.65 -20.06 -1.98
C GLU A 384 5.58 -20.88 -1.08
N ALA A 385 6.84 -20.96 -1.44
CA ALA A 385 7.86 -21.68 -0.68
C ALA A 385 8.13 -21.07 0.71
N GLU A 386 7.83 -19.79 0.93
CA GLU A 386 7.89 -19.19 2.27
C GLU A 386 6.86 -19.83 3.21
N ILE A 387 5.70 -20.24 2.69
CA ILE A 387 4.63 -20.90 3.47
C ILE A 387 4.87 -22.40 3.58
N ARG A 388 5.15 -23.08 2.46
CA ARG A 388 5.28 -24.53 2.33
C ARG A 388 6.69 -25.07 2.47
N GLY A 389 7.73 -24.21 2.51
CA GLY A 389 9.12 -24.60 2.53
C GLY A 389 9.69 -24.98 1.16
N HIS A 390 11.00 -25.04 1.10
CA HIS A 390 11.74 -25.47 -0.09
C HIS A 390 12.05 -26.97 -0.01
N ARG A 391 12.08 -27.64 -1.15
CA ARG A 391 12.49 -29.05 -1.19
C ARG A 391 13.88 -29.22 -0.61
N ARG A 392 14.08 -30.20 0.26
CA ARG A 392 15.34 -30.46 1.01
C ARG A 392 16.56 -30.73 0.13
N THR A 393 16.37 -30.98 -1.17
CA THR A 393 17.46 -31.16 -2.14
C THR A 393 18.25 -29.88 -2.42
N TYR A 394 17.71 -28.71 -2.07
CA TYR A 394 18.42 -27.42 -2.23
C TYR A 394 19.32 -27.16 -1.02
N ILE A 395 20.55 -26.72 -1.27
CA ILE A 395 21.49 -26.34 -0.21
C ILE A 395 20.93 -25.11 0.53
N GLY A 396 20.82 -25.24 1.86
CA GLY A 396 20.24 -24.18 2.70
C GLY A 396 18.72 -24.20 2.79
N ALA A 397 18.04 -25.24 2.29
CA ALA A 397 16.60 -25.41 2.45
C ALA A 397 16.19 -25.56 3.92
N PHE A 398 15.02 -25.05 4.25
CA PHE A 398 14.40 -25.18 5.57
C PHE A 398 12.86 -25.23 5.42
N PRO A 399 12.14 -25.70 6.46
CA PRO A 399 10.68 -25.76 6.44
C PRO A 399 10.03 -24.40 6.24
N GLY A 400 8.82 -24.40 5.73
CA GLY A 400 8.00 -23.19 5.59
C GLY A 400 7.72 -22.51 6.92
N GLN A 401 7.34 -21.24 6.84
CA GLN A 401 7.07 -20.40 8.02
C GLN A 401 6.00 -21.00 8.94
N ILE A 402 5.03 -21.72 8.39
CA ILE A 402 3.97 -22.38 9.18
C ILE A 402 4.62 -23.41 10.15
N ILE A 403 5.43 -24.30 9.65
CA ILE A 403 6.12 -25.32 10.46
C ILE A 403 7.10 -24.68 11.44
N GLN A 404 7.83 -23.66 11.02
CA GLN A 404 8.74 -22.93 11.92
C GLN A 404 8.00 -22.31 13.10
N MET A 405 6.82 -21.71 12.85
CA MET A 405 6.01 -21.15 13.93
C MET A 405 5.38 -22.22 14.81
N MET A 406 4.99 -23.38 14.26
CA MET A 406 4.52 -24.53 15.05
C MET A 406 5.62 -25.05 15.97
N LYS A 407 6.86 -25.17 15.50
CA LYS A 407 8.03 -25.49 16.34
C LYS A 407 8.18 -24.46 17.46
N LYS A 408 8.09 -23.15 17.16
CA LYS A 408 8.18 -22.07 18.15
C LYS A 408 7.08 -22.14 19.19
N ALA A 409 5.86 -22.50 18.80
CA ALA A 409 4.72 -22.71 19.70
C ALA A 409 4.97 -23.88 20.65
N GLY A 410 5.61 -24.95 20.17
CA GLY A 410 5.88 -26.18 20.93
C GLY A 410 4.61 -26.97 21.30
N THR A 411 3.46 -26.66 20.69
CA THR A 411 2.17 -27.32 20.92
C THR A 411 1.38 -27.41 19.59
N VAL A 412 0.55 -28.43 19.45
CA VAL A 412 -0.26 -28.64 18.23
C VAL A 412 -1.51 -27.77 18.18
N ASN A 413 -1.87 -27.10 19.28
CA ASN A 413 -3.10 -26.31 19.40
C ASN A 413 -2.84 -24.83 19.76
N PRO A 414 -1.88 -24.14 19.13
CA PRO A 414 -1.70 -22.72 19.40
C PRO A 414 -2.83 -21.88 18.80
N VAL A 415 -2.89 -20.62 19.22
CA VAL A 415 -3.54 -19.57 18.45
C VAL A 415 -2.50 -19.01 17.49
N PHE A 416 -2.78 -19.13 16.21
CA PHE A 416 -1.88 -18.73 15.14
C PHE A 416 -2.41 -17.47 14.46
N LEU A 417 -1.73 -16.36 14.63
CA LEU A 417 -2.09 -15.10 14.01
C LEU A 417 -1.38 -14.95 12.67
N LEU A 418 -2.15 -14.87 11.61
CA LEU A 418 -1.71 -14.47 10.28
C LEU A 418 -1.97 -12.97 10.11
N ASP A 419 -0.92 -12.18 10.21
CA ASP A 419 -1.01 -10.73 10.24
C ASP A 419 -0.78 -10.15 8.85
N GLU A 420 -1.56 -9.12 8.48
CA GLU A 420 -1.46 -8.40 7.21
C GLU A 420 -1.69 -9.29 5.97
N VAL A 421 -2.78 -10.09 5.98
CA VAL A 421 -3.13 -10.97 4.84
C VAL A 421 -3.50 -10.18 3.56
N ASP A 422 -3.84 -8.92 3.70
CA ASP A 422 -4.14 -7.99 2.62
C ASP A 422 -2.90 -7.49 1.86
N LYS A 423 -1.71 -7.71 2.40
CA LYS A 423 -0.43 -7.28 1.81
C LYS A 423 0.34 -8.38 1.09
N MET A 424 -0.26 -9.54 0.93
CA MET A 424 0.29 -10.58 0.08
C MET A 424 0.19 -10.16 -1.38
N SER A 425 1.21 -10.44 -2.16
CA SER A 425 1.21 -10.19 -3.60
C SER A 425 1.56 -11.47 -4.35
N MET A 426 0.87 -11.71 -5.47
CA MET A 426 1.26 -12.76 -6.41
C MET A 426 2.46 -12.30 -7.21
N ASP A 427 3.41 -13.22 -7.44
CA ASP A 427 4.57 -13.01 -8.30
C ASP A 427 4.69 -14.22 -9.24
N PHE A 428 5.52 -14.13 -10.26
CA PHE A 428 5.84 -15.24 -11.18
C PHE A 428 6.40 -16.51 -10.49
N ARG A 429 6.76 -16.42 -9.20
CA ARG A 429 7.29 -17.53 -8.37
C ARG A 429 6.23 -18.39 -7.71
N GLY A 430 4.96 -18.00 -7.76
CA GLY A 430 3.86 -18.76 -7.16
C GLY A 430 2.76 -17.89 -6.57
N ASP A 431 1.72 -18.54 -6.08
CA ASP A 431 0.58 -17.92 -5.42
C ASP A 431 0.56 -18.29 -3.93
N PRO A 432 1.07 -17.43 -3.04
CA PRO A 432 1.01 -17.66 -1.60
C PRO A 432 -0.42 -17.82 -1.06
N SER A 433 -1.41 -17.25 -1.75
CA SER A 433 -2.82 -17.36 -1.36
C SER A 433 -3.34 -18.79 -1.51
N ALA A 434 -2.91 -19.50 -2.55
CA ALA A 434 -3.25 -20.91 -2.73
C ALA A 434 -2.67 -21.80 -1.63
N ALA A 435 -1.40 -21.56 -1.23
CA ALA A 435 -0.79 -22.25 -0.11
C ALA A 435 -1.52 -21.96 1.21
N LEU A 436 -1.96 -20.72 1.41
CA LEU A 436 -2.74 -20.32 2.58
C LEU A 436 -4.13 -20.98 2.62
N LEU A 437 -4.75 -21.18 1.47
CA LEU A 437 -6.02 -21.90 1.41
C LEU A 437 -5.89 -23.30 1.97
N GLU A 438 -4.83 -24.04 1.64
CA GLU A 438 -4.59 -25.37 2.20
C GLU A 438 -4.38 -25.33 3.72
N VAL A 439 -3.66 -24.33 4.22
CA VAL A 439 -3.44 -24.14 5.67
C VAL A 439 -4.74 -23.83 6.41
N LEU A 440 -5.59 -23.02 5.81
CA LEU A 440 -6.79 -22.46 6.44
C LEU A 440 -8.04 -23.31 6.20
N ASP A 441 -8.08 -24.13 5.15
CA ASP A 441 -9.24 -24.95 4.83
C ASP A 441 -9.33 -26.16 5.77
N PRO A 442 -10.41 -26.30 6.56
CA PRO A 442 -10.60 -27.41 7.48
C PRO A 442 -10.62 -28.78 6.83
N GLU A 443 -10.95 -28.85 5.53
CA GLU A 443 -11.00 -30.10 4.78
C GLU A 443 -9.58 -30.55 4.35
N GLN A 444 -8.64 -29.62 4.26
CA GLN A 444 -7.28 -29.87 3.77
C GLN A 444 -6.21 -29.73 4.85
N ASN A 445 -6.44 -28.93 5.89
CA ASN A 445 -5.41 -28.59 6.87
C ASN A 445 -4.98 -29.74 7.78
N SER A 446 -5.75 -30.82 7.84
CA SER A 446 -5.37 -32.05 8.57
C SER A 446 -4.22 -32.81 7.90
N THR A 447 -4.00 -32.58 6.61
CA THR A 447 -3.00 -33.24 5.77
C THR A 447 -2.05 -32.21 5.13
N PHE A 448 -1.75 -31.13 5.84
CA PHE A 448 -0.85 -30.07 5.34
C PHE A 448 0.53 -30.65 5.04
N LEU A 449 1.01 -30.48 3.82
CA LEU A 449 2.30 -30.98 3.34
C LEU A 449 3.32 -29.84 3.19
N ASP A 450 4.31 -29.82 4.09
CA ASP A 450 5.49 -28.97 3.93
C ASP A 450 6.51 -29.67 3.01
N HIS A 451 7.01 -28.95 2.02
CA HIS A 451 7.93 -29.50 1.00
C HIS A 451 9.30 -29.90 1.54
N TYR A 452 9.73 -29.31 2.68
CA TYR A 452 10.97 -29.68 3.32
C TYR A 452 10.80 -30.94 4.16
N LEU A 453 9.74 -31.00 4.97
CA LEU A 453 9.47 -32.15 5.82
C LEU A 453 8.99 -33.36 5.01
N ASP A 454 8.27 -33.11 3.92
CA ASP A 454 7.71 -34.18 3.05
C ASP A 454 6.90 -35.23 3.83
N VAL A 455 6.21 -34.78 4.86
CA VAL A 455 5.29 -35.53 5.69
C VAL A 455 4.07 -34.68 6.02
N GLU A 456 2.92 -35.34 6.15
CA GLU A 456 1.68 -34.66 6.51
C GLU A 456 1.73 -34.16 7.96
N PHE A 457 1.32 -32.92 8.14
CA PHE A 457 1.22 -32.28 9.47
C PHE A 457 -0.21 -31.82 9.72
N ASP A 458 -0.79 -32.27 10.84
CA ASP A 458 -2.16 -31.94 11.22
C ASP A 458 -2.26 -30.55 11.85
N LEU A 459 -2.81 -29.59 11.10
CA LEU A 459 -3.13 -28.23 11.55
C LEU A 459 -4.57 -28.07 12.08
N SER A 460 -5.39 -29.12 12.11
CA SER A 460 -6.82 -29.04 12.48
C SER A 460 -7.07 -28.56 13.90
N ASN A 461 -6.09 -28.72 14.80
CA ASN A 461 -6.17 -28.25 16.18
C ASN A 461 -5.73 -26.78 16.37
N VAL A 462 -5.13 -26.19 15.36
CA VAL A 462 -4.68 -24.79 15.38
C VAL A 462 -5.90 -23.87 15.28
N MET A 463 -5.91 -22.79 16.04
CA MET A 463 -6.86 -21.74 15.87
C MET A 463 -6.24 -20.62 15.08
N PHE A 464 -6.62 -20.49 13.82
CA PHE A 464 -6.16 -19.42 12.96
C PHE A 464 -6.98 -18.16 13.18
N ILE A 465 -6.28 -17.03 13.31
CA ILE A 465 -6.85 -15.68 13.34
C ILE A 465 -6.12 -14.88 12.26
N CYS A 466 -6.86 -14.15 11.44
CA CYS A 466 -6.29 -13.29 10.41
C CYS A 466 -6.45 -11.82 10.77
N THR A 467 -5.55 -10.97 10.29
CA THR A 467 -5.73 -9.53 10.29
C THR A 467 -5.55 -8.94 8.90
N ALA A 468 -6.35 -7.94 8.59
CA ALA A 468 -6.25 -7.17 7.37
C ALA A 468 -6.47 -5.67 7.67
N ASN A 469 -5.86 -4.79 6.91
CA ASN A 469 -6.24 -3.38 6.94
C ASN A 469 -7.38 -3.14 5.96
N VAL A 470 -7.32 -3.77 4.81
CA VAL A 470 -8.25 -3.60 3.69
C VAL A 470 -8.67 -4.97 3.16
N LEU A 471 -9.98 -5.23 3.08
CA LEU A 471 -10.50 -6.55 2.70
C LEU A 471 -10.58 -6.79 1.20
N HIS A 472 -10.74 -5.75 0.38
CA HIS A 472 -10.94 -5.92 -1.05
C HIS A 472 -9.69 -6.46 -1.76
N THR A 473 -8.51 -6.29 -1.19
CA THR A 473 -7.25 -6.85 -1.72
C THR A 473 -7.04 -8.32 -1.39
N VAL A 474 -7.81 -8.86 -0.42
CA VAL A 474 -7.76 -10.28 -0.07
C VAL A 474 -8.51 -11.10 -1.12
N PRO A 475 -7.92 -12.18 -1.67
CA PRO A 475 -8.58 -13.05 -2.63
C PRO A 475 -9.93 -13.57 -2.15
N GLN A 476 -10.92 -13.61 -3.04
CA GLN A 476 -12.29 -13.99 -2.69
C GLN A 476 -12.39 -15.38 -2.05
N ALA A 477 -11.64 -16.34 -2.55
CA ALA A 477 -11.63 -17.70 -2.02
C ALA A 477 -11.22 -17.77 -0.54
N LEU A 478 -10.34 -16.88 -0.09
CA LEU A 478 -10.00 -16.72 1.33
C LEU A 478 -11.11 -16.01 2.10
N ARG A 479 -11.67 -14.93 1.52
CA ARG A 479 -12.73 -14.14 2.18
C ARG A 479 -13.98 -14.96 2.47
N ASP A 480 -14.35 -15.88 1.58
CA ASP A 480 -15.52 -16.74 1.74
C ASP A 480 -15.43 -17.68 2.96
N ARG A 481 -14.21 -17.90 3.47
CA ARG A 481 -13.92 -18.70 4.66
C ARG A 481 -13.71 -17.88 5.92
N MET A 482 -13.71 -16.57 5.81
CA MET A 482 -13.41 -15.63 6.90
C MET A 482 -14.69 -15.11 7.54
N GLU A 483 -14.76 -15.18 8.86
CA GLU A 483 -15.70 -14.41 9.65
C GLU A 483 -15.08 -13.06 9.98
N VAL A 484 -15.52 -12.01 9.27
CA VAL A 484 -14.91 -10.69 9.34
C VAL A 484 -15.53 -9.88 10.49
N LEU A 485 -14.68 -9.48 11.44
CA LEU A 485 -14.99 -8.50 12.46
C LEU A 485 -14.34 -7.17 12.10
N GLN A 486 -15.16 -6.20 11.76
CA GLN A 486 -14.70 -4.89 11.35
C GLN A 486 -14.45 -3.99 12.57
N LEU A 487 -13.19 -3.64 12.80
CA LEU A 487 -12.78 -2.70 13.82
C LEU A 487 -12.75 -1.29 13.22
N ALA A 488 -13.60 -0.43 13.74
CA ALA A 488 -13.55 0.99 13.43
C ALA A 488 -12.45 1.70 14.23
N GLY A 489 -12.17 2.93 13.85
CA GLY A 489 -11.30 3.81 14.63
C GLY A 489 -11.89 4.16 16.00
N TYR A 490 -11.04 4.67 16.88
CA TYR A 490 -11.45 5.13 18.20
C TYR A 490 -11.89 6.59 18.18
N THR A 491 -12.88 6.92 19.01
CA THR A 491 -13.23 8.31 19.32
C THR A 491 -12.13 8.97 20.15
N GLU A 492 -12.13 10.29 20.23
CA GLU A 492 -11.18 11.04 21.06
C GLU A 492 -11.28 10.63 22.54
N LEU A 493 -12.50 10.44 23.06
CA LEU A 493 -12.71 9.99 24.44
C LEU A 493 -12.18 8.57 24.67
N GLU A 494 -12.44 7.66 23.76
CA GLU A 494 -11.88 6.31 23.84
C GLU A 494 -10.35 6.33 23.78
N LYS A 495 -9.73 7.18 22.94
CA LYS A 495 -8.27 7.35 22.88
C LYS A 495 -7.69 7.85 24.20
N ILE A 496 -8.36 8.80 24.86
CA ILE A 496 -7.93 9.31 26.17
C ILE A 496 -7.96 8.16 27.20
N GLU A 497 -9.04 7.39 27.26
CA GLU A 497 -9.16 6.25 28.18
C GLU A 497 -8.12 5.16 27.89
N ILE A 498 -7.89 4.84 26.62
CA ILE A 498 -6.86 3.88 26.20
C ILE A 498 -5.47 4.40 26.57
N ALA A 499 -5.21 5.68 26.35
CA ALA A 499 -3.93 6.31 26.71
C ALA A 499 -3.68 6.21 28.22
N ARG A 500 -4.69 6.53 29.02
CA ARG A 500 -4.63 6.49 30.50
C ARG A 500 -4.43 5.08 31.03
N LYS A 501 -5.24 4.12 30.57
CA LYS A 501 -5.26 2.75 31.14
C LYS A 501 -4.14 1.87 30.64
N PHE A 502 -3.74 2.01 29.37
CA PHE A 502 -2.85 1.05 28.73
C PHE A 502 -1.55 1.67 28.20
N LEU A 503 -1.62 2.75 27.40
CA LEU A 503 -0.45 3.23 26.68
C LEU A 503 0.57 3.88 27.61
N THR A 504 0.12 4.66 28.58
CA THR A 504 0.99 5.31 29.57
C THR A 504 1.75 4.27 30.40
N HIS A 505 1.06 3.24 30.87
CA HIS A 505 1.67 2.15 31.62
C HIS A 505 2.77 1.46 30.82
N LYS A 506 2.44 1.06 29.59
CA LYS A 506 3.37 0.40 28.69
C LYS A 506 4.57 1.28 28.34
N ALA A 507 4.34 2.59 28.13
CA ALA A 507 5.41 3.53 27.83
C ALA A 507 6.34 3.76 29.04
N VAL A 508 5.77 3.91 30.23
CA VAL A 508 6.53 4.10 31.49
C VAL A 508 7.41 2.90 31.78
N GLU A 509 6.86 1.68 31.75
CA GLU A 509 7.61 0.45 31.94
C GLU A 509 8.69 0.26 30.87
N GLY A 510 8.38 0.55 29.62
CA GLY A 510 9.30 0.39 28.49
C GLY A 510 10.54 1.29 28.55
N VAL A 511 10.49 2.41 29.28
CA VAL A 511 11.63 3.32 29.48
C VAL A 511 12.25 3.21 30.90
N GLY A 512 11.74 2.30 31.74
CA GLY A 512 12.25 2.07 33.08
C GLY A 512 11.90 3.16 34.12
N LEU A 513 10.84 3.95 33.82
CA LEU A 513 10.27 4.91 34.77
C LEU A 513 9.32 4.22 35.76
N THR A 514 9.07 4.85 36.89
CA THR A 514 8.02 4.45 37.83
C THR A 514 6.76 5.32 37.64
N LYS A 515 5.61 4.84 38.10
CA LYS A 515 4.36 5.62 38.08
C LYS A 515 4.45 6.95 38.86
N GLU A 516 5.42 7.06 39.77
CA GLU A 516 5.63 8.27 40.54
C GLU A 516 6.43 9.33 39.81
N ASN A 517 7.25 8.94 38.80
CA ASN A 517 8.10 9.86 38.07
C ASN A 517 7.34 10.71 37.05
N ILE A 518 6.23 10.19 36.53
CA ILE A 518 5.48 10.88 35.49
C ILE A 518 3.96 10.63 35.64
N SER A 519 3.19 11.68 35.51
CA SER A 519 1.73 11.64 35.42
C SER A 519 1.25 12.51 34.26
N PHE A 520 0.14 12.13 33.65
CA PHE A 520 -0.48 12.87 32.55
C PHE A 520 -1.85 13.36 32.96
N ASP A 521 -2.16 14.61 32.64
CA ASP A 521 -3.51 15.17 32.75
C ASP A 521 -4.35 14.81 31.52
N ASP A 522 -5.66 14.84 31.65
CA ASP A 522 -6.56 14.59 30.53
C ASP A 522 -6.40 15.63 29.41
N GLU A 523 -6.15 16.90 29.77
CA GLU A 523 -5.87 17.95 28.79
C GLU A 523 -4.56 17.71 28.03
N ALA A 524 -3.58 17.06 28.66
CA ALA A 524 -2.35 16.64 27.97
C ALA A 524 -2.64 15.58 26.91
N PHE A 525 -3.42 14.54 27.25
CA PHE A 525 -3.84 13.54 26.27
C PHE A 525 -4.64 14.15 25.13
N GLN A 526 -5.59 15.02 25.44
CA GLN A 526 -6.38 15.73 24.45
C GLN A 526 -5.50 16.58 23.51
N THR A 527 -4.51 17.28 24.07
CA THR A 527 -3.54 18.07 23.29
C THR A 527 -2.72 17.19 22.36
N ILE A 528 -2.23 16.03 22.83
CA ILE A 528 -1.47 15.07 22.02
C ILE A 528 -2.36 14.57 20.86
N ILE A 529 -3.58 14.15 21.17
CA ILE A 529 -4.51 13.60 20.19
C ILE A 529 -4.86 14.64 19.11
N GLN A 530 -5.20 15.85 19.51
CA GLN A 530 -5.69 16.89 18.59
C GLN A 530 -4.59 17.56 17.78
N ARG A 531 -3.39 17.75 18.36
CA ARG A 531 -2.34 18.58 17.77
C ARG A 531 -1.12 17.82 17.26
N TYR A 532 -0.92 16.58 17.69
CA TYR A 532 0.28 15.81 17.33
C TYR A 532 -0.03 14.48 16.64
N THR A 533 -1.29 14.02 16.67
CA THR A 533 -1.69 12.78 16.00
C THR A 533 -2.87 13.00 15.06
N ARG A 534 -2.86 12.26 13.93
CA ARG A 534 -3.98 12.21 12.98
C ARG A 534 -4.08 10.75 12.50
N GLU A 535 -4.84 9.95 13.23
CA GLU A 535 -4.98 8.52 12.99
C GLU A 535 -6.31 7.99 13.50
N ALA A 536 -6.81 6.91 12.90
CA ALA A 536 -7.99 6.21 13.39
C ALA A 536 -7.71 5.40 14.67
N GLY A 537 -6.54 4.78 14.75
CA GLY A 537 -6.07 4.00 15.89
C GLY A 537 -5.35 4.83 16.95
N VAL A 538 -4.44 4.17 17.68
CA VAL A 538 -3.64 4.76 18.77
C VAL A 538 -2.13 4.56 18.62
N ARG A 539 -1.65 4.16 17.45
CA ARG A 539 -0.24 3.81 17.23
C ARG A 539 0.70 5.03 17.32
N ASN A 540 0.29 6.16 16.73
CA ASN A 540 1.08 7.39 16.81
C ASN A 540 0.93 8.03 18.19
N LEU A 541 -0.26 7.94 18.81
CA LEU A 541 -0.48 8.36 20.19
C LEU A 541 0.48 7.63 21.14
N GLU A 542 0.64 6.31 21.01
CA GLU A 542 1.62 5.53 21.77
C GLU A 542 3.04 6.02 21.53
N ARG A 543 3.41 6.37 20.30
CA ARG A 543 4.73 6.89 19.96
C ARG A 543 5.01 8.26 20.60
N GLU A 544 4.03 9.17 20.56
CA GLU A 544 4.18 10.50 21.15
C GLU A 544 4.24 10.42 22.69
N ILE A 545 3.41 9.61 23.33
CA ILE A 545 3.49 9.34 24.77
C ILE A 545 4.86 8.76 25.12
N SER A 546 5.34 7.76 24.38
CA SER A 546 6.68 7.16 24.60
C SER A 546 7.79 8.18 24.36
N SER A 547 7.63 9.13 23.45
CA SER A 547 8.58 10.22 23.22
C SER A 547 8.69 11.15 24.45
N ILE A 548 7.56 11.52 25.05
CA ILE A 548 7.53 12.31 26.28
C ILE A 548 8.18 11.51 27.41
N CYS A 549 7.82 10.25 27.59
CA CYS A 549 8.40 9.39 28.63
C CYS A 549 9.94 9.28 28.51
N ARG A 550 10.47 9.15 27.29
CA ARG A 550 11.94 9.13 27.07
C ARG A 550 12.61 10.44 27.48
N LYS A 551 11.98 11.58 27.22
CA LYS A 551 12.52 12.90 27.58
C LYS A 551 12.47 13.12 29.10
N VAL A 552 11.41 12.64 29.76
CA VAL A 552 11.32 12.63 31.23
C VAL A 552 12.34 11.67 31.81
N ALA A 553 12.54 10.48 31.24
CA ALA A 553 13.59 9.55 31.68
C ALA A 553 14.99 10.18 31.64
N ARG A 554 15.28 11.00 30.61
CA ARG A 554 16.54 11.76 30.57
C ARG A 554 16.68 12.71 31.75
N LYS A 555 15.59 13.41 32.17
CA LYS A 555 15.59 14.31 33.34
C LYS A 555 15.79 13.51 34.62
N VAL A 556 15.09 12.37 34.78
CA VAL A 556 15.23 11.49 35.93
C VAL A 556 16.68 10.99 36.10
N VAL A 557 17.38 10.69 35.02
CA VAL A 557 18.79 10.30 35.03
C VAL A 557 19.69 11.47 35.45
N ALA A 558 19.37 12.69 35.01
CA ALA A 558 20.15 13.90 35.31
C ALA A 558 19.93 14.42 36.74
N GLU A 559 18.67 14.40 37.23
CA GLU A 559 18.24 15.03 38.47
C GLU A 559 18.00 14.02 39.63
N GLY A 560 18.01 12.72 39.32
CA GLY A 560 17.85 11.64 40.29
C GLY A 560 16.48 10.99 40.29
N LYS A 561 16.37 9.79 40.88
CA LYS A 561 15.16 8.95 40.88
C LYS A 561 13.94 9.55 41.59
N SER A 562 14.15 10.60 42.40
CA SER A 562 13.06 11.32 43.09
C SER A 562 12.38 12.36 42.23
N PHE A 563 12.84 12.59 41.01
CA PHE A 563 12.26 13.55 40.09
C PHE A 563 10.82 13.12 39.70
N ARG A 564 9.89 14.07 39.82
CA ARG A 564 8.46 13.86 39.47
C ARG A 564 8.02 14.97 38.56
N GLU A 565 7.29 14.63 37.53
CA GLU A 565 6.77 15.60 36.60
C GLU A 565 5.33 15.27 36.17
N GLN A 566 4.48 16.29 36.26
CA GLN A 566 3.12 16.25 35.77
C GLN A 566 3.09 16.85 34.36
N ILE A 567 2.62 16.10 33.38
CA ILE A 567 2.53 16.52 32.00
C ILE A 567 1.17 17.19 31.77
N THR A 568 1.22 18.52 31.57
CA THR A 568 0.09 19.35 31.22
C THR A 568 0.08 19.66 29.71
N ALA A 569 -0.96 20.28 29.20
CA ALA A 569 -1.05 20.71 27.81
C ALA A 569 0.14 21.59 27.35
N GLU A 570 0.62 22.48 28.24
CA GLU A 570 1.77 23.35 27.96
C GLU A 570 3.07 22.53 27.86
N LYS A 571 3.26 21.58 28.78
CA LYS A 571 4.43 20.71 28.76
C LYS A 571 4.46 19.77 27.56
N VAL A 572 3.31 19.33 27.07
CA VAL A 572 3.25 18.58 25.82
C VAL A 572 3.87 19.39 24.68
N THR A 573 3.56 20.68 24.58
CA THR A 573 4.13 21.56 23.57
C THR A 573 5.63 21.78 23.78
N GLU A 574 6.10 21.88 25.03
CA GLU A 574 7.52 21.96 25.36
C GLU A 574 8.28 20.68 24.91
N TYR A 575 7.69 19.51 25.18
CA TYR A 575 8.34 18.23 24.86
C TYR A 575 8.24 17.83 23.40
N LEU A 576 7.09 18.00 22.75
CA LEU A 576 6.88 17.57 21.37
C LEU A 576 7.20 18.65 20.33
N GLY A 577 7.35 19.90 20.77
CA GLY A 577 7.64 21.05 19.89
C GLY A 577 6.39 21.65 19.26
N VAL A 578 6.56 22.30 18.11
CA VAL A 578 5.47 22.98 17.41
C VAL A 578 4.37 21.99 17.03
N PRO A 579 3.09 22.29 17.32
CA PRO A 579 1.96 21.45 16.91
C PRO A 579 1.97 21.15 15.42
N ARG A 580 1.87 19.86 15.08
CA ARG A 580 1.90 19.39 13.67
C ARG A 580 0.60 19.62 12.96
N TYR A 581 -0.50 19.57 13.70
CA TYR A 581 -1.85 19.73 13.14
C TYR A 581 -2.53 20.93 13.78
N ARG A 582 -3.14 21.75 12.95
CA ARG A 582 -4.12 22.71 13.41
C ARG A 582 -5.45 21.98 13.56
N LYS A 583 -6.27 22.39 14.54
CA LYS A 583 -7.63 21.88 14.63
C LYS A 583 -8.30 22.23 13.30
N ALA A 584 -8.70 21.23 12.54
CA ALA A 584 -9.54 21.44 11.37
C ALA A 584 -10.89 21.95 11.91
N MET A 585 -11.04 23.27 11.95
CA MET A 585 -12.29 23.90 12.32
C MET A 585 -13.12 24.04 11.04
N ALA A 586 -14.41 23.81 11.16
CA ALA A 586 -15.34 24.24 10.13
C ALA A 586 -15.12 25.73 9.84
N GLU A 587 -15.38 26.16 8.63
CA GLU A 587 -15.29 27.57 8.20
C GLU A 587 -15.93 28.48 9.23
N GLU A 588 -15.34 29.67 9.44
CA GLU A 588 -15.84 30.61 10.45
C GLU A 588 -17.09 31.38 10.00
N THR A 589 -17.34 31.42 8.70
CA THR A 589 -18.45 32.14 8.08
C THR A 589 -19.23 31.28 7.11
N ASN A 590 -20.51 31.60 6.87
CA ASN A 590 -21.27 30.99 5.78
C ASN A 590 -20.80 31.60 4.46
N GLU A 591 -20.36 30.77 3.52
CA GLU A 591 -19.79 31.23 2.25
C GLU A 591 -20.54 30.68 1.04
N ILE A 592 -20.53 31.47 -0.04
CA ILE A 592 -21.13 31.09 -1.31
C ILE A 592 -20.18 30.17 -2.07
N GLY A 593 -20.70 29.05 -2.56
CA GLY A 593 -19.91 28.09 -3.34
C GLY A 593 -19.03 27.17 -2.52
N ILE A 594 -19.05 27.25 -1.18
CA ILE A 594 -18.28 26.39 -0.30
C ILE A 594 -19.21 25.44 0.46
N ALA A 595 -18.99 24.14 0.32
CA ALA A 595 -19.75 23.11 1.02
C ALA A 595 -18.82 22.13 1.74
N THR A 596 -19.20 21.73 2.94
CA THR A 596 -18.44 20.77 3.73
C THR A 596 -18.99 19.37 3.54
N GLY A 597 -18.18 18.49 2.96
CA GLY A 597 -18.43 17.06 2.83
C GLY A 597 -17.72 16.24 3.90
N LEU A 598 -18.00 14.95 3.90
CA LEU A 598 -17.39 13.96 4.77
C LEU A 598 -16.71 12.89 3.93
N ALA A 599 -15.42 12.67 4.16
CA ALA A 599 -14.64 11.64 3.53
C ALA A 599 -14.20 10.59 4.54
N TRP A 600 -13.98 9.37 4.05
CA TRP A 600 -13.32 8.32 4.80
C TRP A 600 -11.93 8.08 4.22
N THR A 601 -10.94 8.00 5.10
CA THR A 601 -9.54 7.72 4.75
C THR A 601 -9.01 6.60 5.63
N GLU A 602 -7.83 6.06 5.30
CA GLU A 602 -7.18 5.04 6.14
C GLU A 602 -6.89 5.52 7.57
N VAL A 603 -6.83 6.82 7.78
CA VAL A 603 -6.62 7.45 9.10
C VAL A 603 -7.93 7.80 9.83
N GLY A 604 -9.07 7.52 9.21
CA GLY A 604 -10.42 7.76 9.76
C GLY A 604 -11.26 8.72 8.95
N GLY A 605 -12.37 9.19 9.52
CA GLY A 605 -13.22 10.18 8.87
C GLY A 605 -12.62 11.58 8.93
N GLU A 606 -12.75 12.34 7.86
CA GLU A 606 -12.27 13.72 7.72
C GLU A 606 -13.32 14.59 7.07
N ILE A 607 -13.23 15.91 7.32
CA ILE A 607 -14.03 16.89 6.56
C ILE A 607 -13.39 17.11 5.19
N LEU A 608 -14.23 17.29 4.19
CA LEU A 608 -13.85 17.54 2.82
C LEU A 608 -14.48 18.85 2.37
N VAL A 609 -13.71 19.92 2.34
CA VAL A 609 -14.18 21.20 1.81
C VAL A 609 -14.24 21.12 0.29
N THR A 610 -15.33 21.58 -0.29
CA THR A 610 -15.54 21.65 -1.73
C THR A 610 -15.87 23.08 -2.10
N GLU A 611 -15.07 23.65 -2.98
CA GLU A 611 -15.20 25.04 -3.45
C GLU A 611 -15.67 25.05 -4.90
N ALA A 612 -16.69 25.83 -5.20
CA ALA A 612 -17.19 26.05 -6.55
C ALA A 612 -17.12 27.55 -6.89
N THR A 613 -16.46 27.89 -7.97
CA THR A 613 -16.28 29.26 -8.45
C THR A 613 -16.80 29.38 -9.88
N LEU A 614 -17.41 30.52 -10.18
CA LEU A 614 -17.96 30.84 -11.48
C LEU A 614 -17.06 31.79 -12.25
N MET A 615 -16.90 31.53 -13.53
CA MET A 615 -16.11 32.34 -14.44
C MET A 615 -16.91 32.59 -15.75
N PRO A 616 -16.74 33.75 -16.42
CA PRO A 616 -17.26 33.91 -17.77
C PRO A 616 -16.66 32.84 -18.71
N GLY A 617 -17.51 32.13 -19.47
CA GLY A 617 -17.02 31.05 -20.30
C GLY A 617 -18.06 30.46 -21.22
N LYS A 618 -17.89 29.21 -21.60
CA LYS A 618 -18.74 28.50 -22.57
C LYS A 618 -19.50 27.29 -21.97
N GLY A 619 -19.58 27.22 -20.65
CA GLY A 619 -20.28 26.15 -19.95
C GLY A 619 -19.39 24.94 -19.61
N HIS A 620 -18.07 25.13 -19.54
CA HIS A 620 -17.17 24.05 -19.16
C HIS A 620 -17.17 23.84 -17.63
N LEU A 621 -17.09 22.57 -17.22
CA LEU A 621 -16.85 22.15 -15.86
C LEU A 621 -15.37 21.76 -15.72
N THR A 622 -14.64 22.52 -14.89
CA THR A 622 -13.25 22.22 -14.57
C THR A 622 -13.19 21.61 -13.16
N LEU A 623 -12.48 20.51 -13.02
CA LEU A 623 -12.32 19.80 -11.74
C LEU A 623 -10.84 19.75 -11.36
N THR A 624 -10.52 20.15 -10.12
CA THR A 624 -9.15 20.10 -9.57
C THR A 624 -9.13 19.58 -8.14
N GLY A 625 -7.99 19.04 -7.68
CA GLY A 625 -7.81 18.50 -6.33
C GLY A 625 -7.43 17.01 -6.31
N LYS A 626 -6.84 16.47 -7.39
CA LYS A 626 -6.52 15.02 -7.55
C LYS A 626 -7.72 14.12 -7.30
N LEU A 627 -8.82 14.42 -7.98
CA LEU A 627 -10.03 13.63 -7.93
C LEU A 627 -9.86 12.38 -8.80
N GLY A 628 -10.17 11.22 -8.24
CA GLY A 628 -10.25 9.97 -9.00
C GLY A 628 -11.47 9.94 -9.93
N ASP A 629 -11.51 8.92 -10.79
CA ASP A 629 -12.51 8.83 -11.87
C ASP A 629 -13.95 8.81 -11.35
N VAL A 630 -14.21 8.04 -10.29
CA VAL A 630 -15.55 7.95 -9.68
C VAL A 630 -16.01 9.30 -9.11
N MET A 631 -15.11 10.06 -8.49
CA MET A 631 -15.43 11.38 -7.97
C MET A 631 -15.64 12.41 -9.07
N GLN A 632 -14.91 12.31 -10.18
CA GLN A 632 -15.13 13.16 -11.37
C GLN A 632 -16.50 12.87 -12.03
N GLU A 633 -16.87 11.58 -12.15
CA GLU A 633 -18.20 11.18 -12.61
C GLU A 633 -19.31 11.72 -11.70
N SER A 634 -19.10 11.65 -10.38
CA SER A 634 -20.02 12.20 -9.38
C SER A 634 -20.21 13.72 -9.54
N ALA A 635 -19.13 14.45 -9.85
CA ALA A 635 -19.21 15.89 -10.13
C ALA A 635 -19.98 16.19 -11.43
N GLN A 636 -19.80 15.38 -12.46
CA GLN A 636 -20.56 15.49 -13.71
C GLN A 636 -22.06 15.17 -13.51
N ALA A 637 -22.38 14.16 -12.70
CA ALA A 637 -23.74 13.83 -12.33
C ALA A 637 -24.41 14.97 -11.55
N ALA A 638 -23.69 15.55 -10.57
CA ALA A 638 -24.13 16.70 -9.82
C ALA A 638 -24.41 17.91 -10.74
N MET A 639 -23.50 18.22 -11.64
CA MET A 639 -23.69 19.30 -12.63
C MET A 639 -24.90 19.04 -13.54
N SER A 640 -25.08 17.81 -13.98
CA SER A 640 -26.23 17.42 -14.82
C SER A 640 -27.56 17.60 -14.08
N TYR A 641 -27.61 17.22 -12.80
CA TYR A 641 -28.75 17.43 -11.94
C TYR A 641 -29.07 18.94 -11.79
N VAL A 642 -28.03 19.75 -11.48
CA VAL A 642 -28.20 21.21 -11.34
C VAL A 642 -28.69 21.84 -12.62
N ARG A 643 -28.21 21.44 -13.78
CA ARG A 643 -28.70 21.92 -15.08
C ARG A 643 -30.17 21.59 -15.31
N THR A 644 -30.58 20.37 -14.93
CA THR A 644 -31.98 19.94 -15.08
C THR A 644 -32.93 20.74 -14.19
N LYS A 645 -32.48 21.08 -12.98
CA LYS A 645 -33.27 21.80 -11.97
C LYS A 645 -33.01 23.32 -11.92
N ALA A 646 -32.28 23.87 -12.87
CA ALA A 646 -31.82 25.28 -12.85
C ALA A 646 -32.97 26.26 -12.65
N GLU A 647 -34.11 26.09 -13.34
CA GLU A 647 -35.28 27.00 -13.20
C GLU A 647 -35.88 26.94 -11.80
N GLU A 648 -36.00 25.74 -11.22
CA GLU A 648 -36.55 25.57 -9.86
C GLU A 648 -35.64 26.21 -8.80
N PHE A 649 -34.35 26.31 -9.07
CA PHE A 649 -33.37 26.94 -8.18
C PHE A 649 -33.18 28.45 -8.44
N GLY A 650 -33.91 29.03 -9.39
CA GLY A 650 -33.74 30.42 -9.77
C GLY A 650 -32.46 30.72 -10.53
N ILE A 651 -31.83 29.70 -11.12
CA ILE A 651 -30.60 29.81 -11.91
C ILE A 651 -30.95 30.07 -13.39
N PRO A 652 -30.33 31.08 -14.04
CA PRO A 652 -30.60 31.38 -15.45
C PRO A 652 -30.28 30.17 -16.34
N LYS A 653 -31.21 29.83 -17.26
CA LYS A 653 -31.01 28.66 -18.21
C LYS A 653 -29.74 28.79 -19.04
N GLU A 654 -29.32 30.01 -19.35
CA GLU A 654 -28.16 30.25 -20.20
C GLU A 654 -26.81 30.10 -19.49
N PHE A 655 -26.79 29.80 -18.16
CA PHE A 655 -25.53 29.67 -17.43
C PHE A 655 -24.63 28.63 -18.07
N ASN A 656 -25.21 27.55 -18.61
CA ASN A 656 -24.49 26.46 -19.29
C ASN A 656 -23.80 26.85 -20.62
N ARG A 657 -24.02 28.09 -21.10
CA ARG A 657 -23.40 28.62 -22.32
C ARG A 657 -22.52 29.86 -22.08
N LYS A 658 -22.71 30.53 -20.93
CA LYS A 658 -22.05 31.81 -20.62
C LYS A 658 -21.16 31.76 -19.40
N THR A 659 -21.19 30.66 -18.63
CA THR A 659 -20.48 30.55 -17.36
C THR A 659 -19.76 29.22 -17.27
N ASP A 660 -18.44 29.26 -17.13
CA ASP A 660 -17.64 28.10 -16.76
C ASP A 660 -17.66 27.95 -15.24
N VAL A 661 -17.70 26.72 -14.79
CA VAL A 661 -17.69 26.37 -13.37
C VAL A 661 -16.40 25.63 -13.03
N HIS A 662 -15.69 26.12 -12.05
CA HIS A 662 -14.51 25.44 -11.54
C HIS A 662 -14.81 24.92 -10.13
N VAL A 663 -14.73 23.62 -9.96
CA VAL A 663 -14.83 22.95 -8.66
C VAL A 663 -13.43 22.52 -8.23
N HIS A 664 -13.07 22.97 -7.04
CA HIS A 664 -11.80 22.63 -6.41
C HIS A 664 -12.03 21.91 -5.08
N VAL A 665 -11.31 20.84 -4.85
CA VAL A 665 -11.28 20.15 -3.55
C VAL A 665 -9.85 20.28 -3.00
N PRO A 666 -9.61 21.16 -2.01
CA PRO A 666 -8.28 21.41 -1.44
C PRO A 666 -7.57 20.16 -0.95
N GLU A 667 -6.30 20.30 -0.54
CA GLU A 667 -5.41 19.19 -0.12
C GLU A 667 -5.06 18.20 -1.25
N GLY A 668 -4.60 18.72 -2.39
CA GLY A 668 -4.20 17.93 -3.56
C GLY A 668 -3.04 16.94 -3.34
N ALA A 669 -2.43 16.89 -2.16
CA ALA A 669 -1.43 15.86 -1.81
C ALA A 669 -2.05 14.48 -1.61
N ILE A 670 -3.34 14.41 -1.23
CA ILE A 670 -4.06 13.16 -0.95
C ILE A 670 -5.02 12.88 -2.11
N PRO A 671 -4.89 11.76 -2.83
CA PRO A 671 -5.86 11.35 -3.84
C PRO A 671 -7.23 11.14 -3.20
N LYS A 672 -8.28 11.62 -3.85
CA LYS A 672 -9.66 11.52 -3.38
C LYS A 672 -10.49 10.82 -4.45
N ASP A 673 -11.17 9.75 -4.07
CA ASP A 673 -12.06 9.04 -4.97
C ASP A 673 -13.29 8.51 -4.24
N GLY A 674 -14.40 8.35 -4.97
CA GLY A 674 -15.64 7.78 -4.49
C GLY A 674 -16.88 8.63 -4.77
N PRO A 675 -18.06 8.00 -4.84
CA PRO A 675 -19.32 8.67 -5.21
C PRO A 675 -19.93 9.47 -4.07
N SER A 676 -19.47 9.32 -2.84
CA SER A 676 -20.10 9.84 -1.63
C SER A 676 -20.03 11.37 -1.45
N ALA A 677 -19.30 12.07 -2.30
CA ALA A 677 -19.23 13.54 -2.33
C ALA A 677 -20.34 14.17 -3.22
N GLY A 678 -21.16 13.37 -3.87
CA GLY A 678 -22.13 13.85 -4.87
C GLY A 678 -23.07 14.95 -4.37
N ILE A 679 -23.68 14.77 -3.20
CA ILE A 679 -24.57 15.81 -2.63
C ILE A 679 -23.80 17.05 -2.21
N THR A 680 -22.56 16.93 -1.74
CA THR A 680 -21.69 18.06 -1.38
C THR A 680 -21.33 18.89 -2.62
N LEU A 681 -20.93 18.22 -3.69
CA LEU A 681 -20.64 18.83 -4.99
C LEU A 681 -21.87 19.57 -5.53
N ALA A 682 -23.04 18.93 -5.48
CA ALA A 682 -24.30 19.52 -5.92
C ALA A 682 -24.68 20.77 -5.06
N ALA A 683 -24.51 20.69 -3.74
CA ALA A 683 -24.77 21.81 -2.84
C ALA A 683 -23.83 23.00 -3.10
N ALA A 684 -22.54 22.76 -3.31
CA ALA A 684 -21.57 23.79 -3.67
C ALA A 684 -21.90 24.44 -5.04
N LEU A 685 -22.28 23.64 -6.03
CA LEU A 685 -22.68 24.11 -7.36
C LEU A 685 -23.95 24.96 -7.30
N VAL A 686 -24.99 24.49 -6.58
CA VAL A 686 -26.23 25.25 -6.42
C VAL A 686 -25.97 26.58 -5.66
N SER A 687 -25.20 26.51 -4.59
CA SER A 687 -24.80 27.69 -3.82
C SER A 687 -24.09 28.74 -4.69
N ALA A 688 -23.10 28.31 -5.47
CA ALA A 688 -22.36 29.22 -6.36
C ALA A 688 -23.28 29.84 -7.43
N LEU A 689 -24.11 29.02 -8.08
CA LEU A 689 -24.95 29.46 -9.18
C LEU A 689 -26.17 30.30 -8.73
N ALA A 690 -26.79 29.94 -7.60
CA ALA A 690 -27.91 30.66 -7.02
C ALA A 690 -27.44 31.83 -6.12
N ARG A 691 -26.14 31.92 -5.83
CA ARG A 691 -25.53 32.92 -4.91
C ARG A 691 -26.15 32.92 -3.50
N VAL A 692 -26.44 31.71 -3.00
CA VAL A 692 -26.96 31.49 -1.65
C VAL A 692 -25.85 30.79 -0.86
N PRO A 693 -25.44 31.33 0.31
CA PRO A 693 -24.36 30.69 1.08
C PRO A 693 -24.77 29.36 1.69
N VAL A 694 -23.82 28.44 1.79
CA VAL A 694 -23.98 27.18 2.53
C VAL A 694 -23.69 27.43 4.01
N ARG A 695 -24.44 26.77 4.86
CA ARG A 695 -24.25 26.84 6.32
C ARG A 695 -22.94 26.17 6.72
N LYS A 696 -22.11 26.88 7.48
CA LYS A 696 -20.81 26.44 8.00
C LYS A 696 -20.89 25.28 9.00
N ASP A 697 -22.01 25.18 9.70
CA ASP A 697 -22.24 24.18 10.75
C ASP A 697 -22.85 22.87 10.23
N VAL A 698 -22.94 22.73 8.90
CA VAL A 698 -23.52 21.56 8.23
C VAL A 698 -22.42 20.84 7.45
N ALA A 699 -22.30 19.52 7.66
CA ALA A 699 -21.54 18.63 6.80
C ALA A 699 -22.45 17.56 6.20
N MET A 700 -22.11 17.10 5.02
CA MET A 700 -22.97 16.19 4.28
C MET A 700 -22.16 15.09 3.57
N THR A 701 -22.80 13.95 3.35
CA THR A 701 -22.26 12.88 2.53
C THR A 701 -23.40 12.07 1.93
N GLY A 702 -23.26 11.70 0.66
CA GLY A 702 -24.26 10.93 -0.08
C GLY A 702 -23.92 10.90 -1.56
N GLU A 703 -24.26 9.81 -2.21
CA GLU A 703 -24.20 9.71 -3.66
C GLU A 703 -25.45 10.34 -4.27
N ILE A 704 -25.31 11.06 -5.38
CA ILE A 704 -26.39 11.71 -6.09
C ILE A 704 -26.70 10.99 -7.41
N THR A 705 -28.00 10.82 -7.71
CA THR A 705 -28.43 10.39 -9.05
C THR A 705 -28.79 11.58 -9.91
N LEU A 706 -28.86 11.40 -11.23
CA LEU A 706 -29.27 12.42 -12.20
C LEU A 706 -30.68 13.01 -11.93
N ARG A 707 -31.49 12.30 -11.16
CA ARG A 707 -32.85 12.73 -10.74
C ARG A 707 -32.87 13.37 -9.35
N GLY A 708 -31.71 13.55 -8.71
CA GLY A 708 -31.62 14.13 -7.38
C GLY A 708 -31.96 13.19 -6.23
N LYS A 709 -32.04 11.87 -6.45
CA LYS A 709 -32.18 10.90 -5.39
C LYS A 709 -30.83 10.73 -4.68
N VAL A 710 -30.87 10.65 -3.36
CA VAL A 710 -29.67 10.43 -2.52
C VAL A 710 -29.56 8.93 -2.23
N LEU A 711 -28.42 8.33 -2.56
CA LEU A 711 -28.13 6.93 -2.39
C LEU A 711 -27.22 6.68 -1.17
N PRO A 712 -27.27 5.48 -0.57
CA PRO A 712 -26.50 5.13 0.61
C PRO A 712 -24.99 5.09 0.30
N ILE A 713 -24.21 5.29 1.37
CA ILE A 713 -22.74 5.35 1.30
C ILE A 713 -22.11 4.46 2.38
N GLY A 714 -20.82 4.16 2.22
CA GLY A 714 -20.02 3.44 3.21
C GLY A 714 -19.30 4.37 4.21
N GLY A 715 -18.85 3.78 5.33
CA GLY A 715 -18.00 4.46 6.32
C GLY A 715 -18.75 5.54 7.13
N VAL A 716 -20.03 5.34 7.39
CA VAL A 716 -20.88 6.32 8.10
C VAL A 716 -20.34 6.63 9.48
N LYS A 717 -19.95 5.61 10.25
CA LYS A 717 -19.41 5.78 11.61
C LYS A 717 -18.18 6.69 11.59
N GLU A 718 -17.19 6.39 10.74
CA GLU A 718 -15.96 7.15 10.63
C GLU A 718 -16.21 8.60 10.20
N LYS A 719 -17.09 8.80 9.23
CA LYS A 719 -17.48 10.11 8.71
C LYS A 719 -18.14 10.97 9.79
N VAL A 720 -19.08 10.40 10.54
CA VAL A 720 -19.74 11.11 11.65
C VAL A 720 -18.75 11.46 12.77
N LEU A 721 -17.83 10.54 13.10
CA LEU A 721 -16.78 10.81 14.08
C LEU A 721 -15.81 11.88 13.57
N GLY A 722 -15.54 11.93 12.26
CA GLY A 722 -14.77 12.99 11.62
C GLY A 722 -15.43 14.36 11.75
N ALA A 723 -16.73 14.45 11.47
CA ALA A 723 -17.53 15.66 11.62
C ALA A 723 -17.57 16.14 13.08
N HIS A 724 -17.79 15.25 14.02
CA HIS A 724 -17.78 15.57 15.45
C HIS A 724 -16.43 16.16 15.91
N ARG A 725 -15.30 15.56 15.46
CA ARG A 725 -13.96 16.10 15.76
C ARG A 725 -13.73 17.48 15.18
N ALA A 726 -14.30 17.76 14.01
CA ALA A 726 -14.21 19.07 13.35
C ALA A 726 -15.13 20.14 13.97
N GLY A 727 -15.97 19.75 14.95
CA GLY A 727 -16.90 20.67 15.61
C GLY A 727 -18.19 20.93 14.82
N ILE A 728 -18.50 20.14 13.81
CA ILE A 728 -19.76 20.20 13.05
C ILE A 728 -20.90 19.73 13.96
N LYS A 729 -22.02 20.45 13.93
CA LYS A 729 -23.21 20.14 14.72
C LYS A 729 -24.31 19.45 13.93
N ASN A 730 -24.41 19.74 12.65
CA ASN A 730 -25.47 19.25 11.79
C ASN A 730 -24.89 18.37 10.70
N ILE A 731 -25.39 17.14 10.58
CA ILE A 731 -24.90 16.17 9.60
C ILE A 731 -26.04 15.69 8.73
N ILE A 732 -25.85 15.69 7.43
CA ILE A 732 -26.81 15.18 6.46
C ILE A 732 -26.32 13.82 5.95
N LEU A 733 -27.17 12.81 6.11
CA LEU A 733 -26.91 11.42 5.71
C LEU A 733 -28.05 10.87 4.85
N PRO A 734 -27.79 9.90 3.95
CA PRO A 734 -28.83 9.20 3.22
C PRO A 734 -29.75 8.39 4.16
N LYS A 735 -31.06 8.39 3.87
CA LYS A 735 -32.07 7.67 4.66
C LYS A 735 -31.74 6.18 4.80
N ASP A 736 -31.24 5.55 3.76
CA ASP A 736 -30.89 4.12 3.75
C ASP A 736 -29.70 3.77 4.66
N ASN A 737 -28.96 4.78 5.17
CA ASN A 737 -27.90 4.61 6.17
C ASN A 737 -28.39 4.76 7.62
N GLU A 738 -29.68 4.88 7.88
CA GLU A 738 -30.24 4.98 9.25
C GLU A 738 -29.82 3.79 10.14
N LYS A 739 -29.72 2.60 9.55
CA LYS A 739 -29.23 1.41 10.23
C LYS A 739 -27.81 1.53 10.77
N ASP A 740 -26.95 2.31 10.09
CA ASP A 740 -25.54 2.47 10.44
C ASP A 740 -25.35 3.38 11.65
N LEU A 741 -26.38 4.16 12.04
CA LEU A 741 -26.35 4.98 13.25
C LEU A 741 -26.25 4.16 14.54
N ALA A 742 -26.71 2.92 14.51
CA ALA A 742 -26.60 2.00 15.63
C ALA A 742 -25.14 1.66 16.02
N ASP A 743 -24.20 1.88 15.10
CA ASP A 743 -22.76 1.63 15.31
C ASP A 743 -22.01 2.84 15.87
N ILE A 744 -22.67 3.99 15.99
CA ILE A 744 -22.09 5.22 16.49
C ILE A 744 -22.33 5.31 18.00
N PRO A 745 -21.32 5.68 18.80
CA PRO A 745 -21.48 5.87 20.24
C PRO A 745 -22.58 6.90 20.57
N LYS A 746 -23.45 6.59 21.54
CA LYS A 746 -24.57 7.44 21.92
C LYS A 746 -24.13 8.84 22.35
N ASN A 747 -23.04 8.93 23.10
CA ASN A 747 -22.46 10.21 23.54
C ASN A 747 -22.06 11.15 22.38
N VAL A 748 -21.75 10.61 21.21
CA VAL A 748 -21.47 11.39 20.00
C VAL A 748 -22.78 11.78 19.32
N LEU A 749 -23.73 10.85 19.20
CA LEU A 749 -25.02 11.13 18.57
C LEU A 749 -25.82 12.20 19.35
N ASP A 750 -25.74 12.18 20.69
CA ASP A 750 -26.41 13.16 21.55
C ASP A 750 -25.92 14.62 21.36
N THR A 751 -24.73 14.79 20.79
CA THR A 751 -24.14 16.09 20.51
C THR A 751 -24.37 16.59 19.08
N LEU A 752 -24.97 15.75 18.23
CA LEU A 752 -25.13 15.98 16.80
C LEU A 752 -26.60 15.97 16.38
N ASN A 753 -26.95 16.85 15.46
CA ASN A 753 -28.23 16.80 14.76
C ASN A 753 -28.01 16.04 13.45
N VAL A 754 -28.57 14.83 13.37
CA VAL A 754 -28.45 13.99 12.17
C VAL A 754 -29.74 14.10 11.35
N TYR A 755 -29.63 14.57 10.11
CA TYR A 755 -30.72 14.72 9.17
C TYR A 755 -30.66 13.59 8.13
N MET A 756 -31.68 12.74 8.12
CA MET A 756 -31.81 11.64 7.17
C MET A 756 -32.60 12.09 5.95
N VAL A 757 -31.98 12.09 4.77
CA VAL A 757 -32.56 12.64 3.53
C VAL A 757 -32.67 11.56 2.43
N GLN A 758 -33.65 11.75 1.54
CA GLN A 758 -33.86 10.89 0.36
C GLN A 758 -33.63 11.64 -0.95
N THR A 759 -33.78 12.97 -0.92
CA THR A 759 -33.69 13.80 -2.12
C THR A 759 -32.73 14.98 -1.92
N MET A 760 -32.18 15.46 -3.02
CA MET A 760 -31.31 16.64 -3.01
C MET A 760 -32.05 17.92 -2.58
N ASP A 761 -33.37 17.99 -2.81
CA ASP A 761 -34.21 19.12 -2.37
C ASP A 761 -34.23 19.22 -0.84
N GLU A 762 -34.29 18.09 -0.14
CA GLU A 762 -34.18 18.05 1.33
C GLU A 762 -32.77 18.47 1.79
N VAL A 763 -31.72 18.03 1.07
CA VAL A 763 -30.33 18.45 1.35
C VAL A 763 -30.21 19.97 1.27
N LEU A 764 -30.68 20.57 0.17
CA LEU A 764 -30.58 22.03 -0.06
C LEU A 764 -31.33 22.83 0.98
N LYS A 765 -32.53 22.40 1.42
CA LYS A 765 -33.28 23.06 2.50
C LYS A 765 -32.52 23.13 3.83
N ILE A 766 -31.71 22.11 4.12
CA ILE A 766 -30.95 22.05 5.37
C ILE A 766 -29.59 22.75 5.23
N ALA A 767 -28.93 22.56 4.08
CA ALA A 767 -27.56 22.98 3.85
C ALA A 767 -27.44 24.49 3.54
N LEU A 768 -28.42 25.07 2.87
CA LEU A 768 -28.36 26.48 2.50
C LEU A 768 -28.81 27.37 3.67
N ALA A 769 -28.20 28.54 3.79
CA ALA A 769 -28.51 29.52 4.83
C ALA A 769 -29.85 30.22 4.57
N GLU A 770 -30.24 30.33 3.31
CA GLU A 770 -31.48 30.94 2.87
C GLU A 770 -32.23 29.99 1.92
N PRO A 771 -33.57 30.01 1.93
CA PRO A 771 -34.34 29.19 1.00
C PRO A 771 -34.11 29.67 -0.43
N LEU A 772 -34.02 28.70 -1.36
CA LEU A 772 -34.01 28.98 -2.79
C LEU A 772 -35.39 29.56 -3.18
N VAL A 773 -35.49 30.84 -3.31
CA VAL A 773 -36.70 31.49 -3.83
C VAL A 773 -36.56 31.49 -5.34
N GLY A 774 -37.49 30.84 -6.03
CA GLY A 774 -37.61 30.94 -7.49
C GLY A 774 -37.82 32.41 -7.86
N ARG A 775 -36.75 33.12 -8.10
CA ARG A 775 -36.82 34.52 -8.64
C ARG A 775 -37.38 34.39 -10.05
N LEU A 776 -38.61 34.84 -10.25
CA LEU A 776 -39.20 35.00 -11.59
C LEU A 776 -38.24 35.85 -12.44
N PRO A 777 -37.97 35.49 -13.70
CA PRO A 777 -37.07 36.27 -14.58
C PRO A 777 -37.70 37.60 -14.93
N GLY A 778 -37.54 38.62 -14.12
CA GLY A 778 -38.06 39.96 -14.28
C GLY A 778 -37.56 40.93 -13.22
N GLU A 779 -37.26 40.47 -12.01
CA GLU A 779 -36.91 41.39 -10.89
C GLU A 779 -35.42 41.77 -10.85
N ALA A 780 -34.52 40.96 -11.43
CA ALA A 780 -33.10 41.32 -11.48
C ALA A 780 -32.74 42.35 -12.56
N GLN A 781 -33.66 42.65 -13.50
CA GLN A 781 -33.47 43.71 -14.49
C GLN A 781 -34.00 45.05 -13.99
N ALA A 782 -34.92 45.08 -13.03
CA ALA A 782 -35.44 46.31 -12.43
C ALA A 782 -34.45 46.98 -11.47
N GLU A 783 -33.71 46.20 -10.68
CA GLU A 783 -32.70 46.75 -9.75
C GLU A 783 -31.45 47.31 -10.49
N GLN A 784 -31.08 46.75 -11.65
CA GLN A 784 -29.99 47.28 -12.46
C GLN A 784 -30.41 48.50 -13.30
N ALA A 785 -31.68 48.65 -13.61
CA ALA A 785 -32.22 49.82 -14.31
C ALA A 785 -32.38 51.03 -13.37
N ASP A 786 -32.75 50.81 -12.10
CA ASP A 786 -32.85 51.87 -11.11
C ASP A 786 -31.47 52.38 -10.63
N SER A 787 -30.45 51.51 -10.58
CA SER A 787 -29.08 51.97 -10.26
C SER A 787 -28.42 52.73 -11.42
N ALA A 788 -28.80 52.45 -12.68
CA ALA A 788 -28.26 53.18 -13.83
C ALA A 788 -28.93 54.56 -14.03
N ILE A 789 -30.17 54.72 -13.53
CA ILE A 789 -30.86 56.03 -13.57
C ILE A 789 -30.40 56.96 -12.44
N ALA A 790 -29.84 56.43 -11.34
CA ALA A 790 -29.33 57.24 -10.23
C ALA A 790 -27.93 57.83 -10.48
N ASP A 791 -27.16 57.34 -11.44
CA ASP A 791 -25.78 57.78 -11.72
C ASP A 791 -25.73 58.89 -12.81
N ASP A 792 -26.85 59.18 -13.52
CA ASP A 792 -26.87 60.18 -14.59
C ASP A 792 -27.41 61.58 -14.16
N THR A 793 -27.55 61.78 -12.83
CA THR A 793 -28.10 63.11 -12.32
C THR A 793 -27.12 63.92 -11.46
N ILE A 794 -25.83 63.72 -11.57
CA ILE A 794 -24.82 64.59 -10.96
C ILE A 794 -23.75 64.98 -11.99
N THR A 795 -24.06 65.87 -12.94
CA THR A 795 -23.12 66.87 -13.52
C THR A 795 -23.87 68.06 -14.05
N HIS A 796 -24.05 69.06 -13.18
CA HIS A 796 -23.94 70.46 -13.52
C HIS A 796 -23.44 71.20 -12.35
#